data_e98a0d0590bd4d50ba44331c4ce75a36
#
_entry.id   e98a0d0590bd4d50ba44331c4ce75a36
#
_cell.length_a   1.000
_cell.length_b   1.000
_cell.length_c   1.000
_cell.angle_alpha   90.00
_cell.angle_beta   90.00
_cell.angle_gamma   90.00
#
_symmetry.space_group_name_H-M   'P 1'
#
loop_
_entity.id
_entity.type
_entity.pdbx_description
1 polymer ?
#
loop_
_entity_poly.entity_id
_entity_poly.type
_entity_poly.pdbx_seq_one_letter_code
_entity_poly.pdbx_strand_id
1 'polypeptide(L)'
;MINIHEIFQPQENIIHFVIAHKMNFKILLRFLLSVSIEISAQSYSISGHIRDLKSGKLLDGTVVLLKNNLYTISNTLGYYSLKDFPKGSYSVRISRLGYKSLSTTVLIDKESVKQDFVLESSPIELDEVLVNSSRTSKYLRNSPYSELLIDKTQIESQSSLSLSDVLKEQPGLSLSRDGIWGTEINIRGLSRENLVTLIDGNRIATSTDVAARLSMIDLDDVERIEVIKGASSSIYGSGATGGIINVITKTPRFNENFILQGGFSSGLNSVNKLFSSSGSIAGGNSFWSSKISGSFRKAGNTQTPSGELKNSQFKDFSLSAAVNFIPLENNLLKFNYQLFKAEDVGIPGASVFPSDAEVRYPDEKREMISAGYEIQNISKVFYKVSAKYSYQVIDRNVENLPHITQNVAATDTTEAIRAAVLKITPSSIHKNNNLQFQTDIILGKNNNLILGLDYWERNYHGIREKFQKIETLASDGSVFNTTIKVVGEKPLPDSKYKSLGFFAQDDAALFDEILFFTLGVRVEKIFVSGESTLNPLYEIANGKINYTPKGQKVIWNKIKADEISDSWNLGLKYSCTENLDLTLSIGYSFRSPSLEERFQYIDQGSYVRLGDPTLKAEKGKSADLGFRYYTSDFKLISSIFYNRFKDLVAEIPGTFEGKHAFVKTNIGKAQLYGFDLHSEFNFLNNYTFHITASYVKGDDITAKGNLPGIPPLNGNAGIKFTLVDYLVADISSTIFAQQNNTATGEMKTPGYSYFNLSCASTYNKFGLIEFQAAGGIENIFNKDYRNHLSTSRGFIKSEPGRNIFLKLNLKW
;
A
#
# COMPACT_ATOMS: atom_id res chain seq x y z
N MET A 1 -20.19 -40.99 -4.37
CA MET A 1 -19.66 -41.18 -3.02
C MET A 1 -18.14 -41.24 -3.16
N ILE A 2 -17.45 -40.08 -3.01
CA ILE A 2 -16.00 -39.97 -3.04
C ILE A 2 -15.55 -39.81 -1.59
N ASN A 3 -14.64 -40.67 -1.22
CA ASN A 3 -14.18 -40.97 0.14
C ASN A 3 -13.32 -39.79 0.66
N ILE A 4 -13.73 -39.13 1.75
CA ILE A 4 -13.15 -37.92 2.34
C ILE A 4 -11.89 -38.24 3.20
N HIS A 5 -11.30 -39.41 3.08
CA HIS A 5 -10.25 -39.87 4.02
C HIS A 5 -8.80 -39.67 3.56
N GLU A 6 -8.52 -39.02 2.42
CA GLU A 6 -7.14 -38.85 1.93
C GLU A 6 -6.58 -37.41 1.95
N ILE A 7 -7.21 -36.45 2.67
CA ILE A 7 -6.78 -35.05 2.68
C ILE A 7 -5.94 -34.67 3.93
N PHE A 8 -5.78 -35.56 4.89
CA PHE A 8 -4.97 -35.28 6.08
C PHE A 8 -3.84 -36.30 6.25
N GLN A 9 -2.74 -36.11 5.50
CA GLN A 9 -1.43 -36.60 5.94
C GLN A 9 -0.54 -35.42 6.33
N PRO A 10 -0.07 -35.32 7.58
CA PRO A 10 0.90 -34.31 8.00
C PRO A 10 2.26 -34.65 7.40
N GLN A 11 2.87 -33.69 6.69
CA GLN A 11 4.26 -33.83 6.27
C GLN A 11 5.19 -33.70 7.47
N GLU A 12 5.75 -34.82 7.91
CA GLU A 12 6.64 -34.98 9.07
C GLU A 12 7.97 -34.19 9.03
N ASN A 13 8.26 -33.45 7.99
CA ASN A 13 9.57 -32.84 7.78
C ASN A 13 9.78 -31.44 8.42
N ILE A 14 8.74 -30.82 9.00
CA ILE A 14 8.88 -29.53 9.71
C ILE A 14 9.12 -29.76 11.20
N ILE A 15 8.65 -30.88 11.73
CA ILE A 15 8.79 -31.24 13.15
C ILE A 15 10.24 -31.67 13.47
N HIS A 16 10.96 -32.27 12.51
CA HIS A 16 12.34 -32.71 12.73
C HIS A 16 13.39 -31.57 12.84
N PHE A 17 13.14 -30.39 12.30
CA PHE A 17 14.07 -29.26 12.45
C PHE A 17 13.97 -28.57 13.83
N VAL A 18 12.81 -28.64 14.47
CA VAL A 18 12.59 -28.11 15.84
C VAL A 18 13.02 -29.13 16.92
N ILE A 19 13.05 -30.41 16.59
CA ILE A 19 13.37 -31.50 17.54
C ILE A 19 14.88 -31.83 17.59
N ALA A 20 15.67 -31.45 16.57
CA ALA A 20 17.11 -31.75 16.54
C ALA A 20 17.97 -30.93 17.52
N HIS A 21 17.44 -29.86 18.10
CA HIS A 21 18.01 -29.21 19.29
C HIS A 21 17.03 -29.40 20.44
N LYS A 22 17.33 -30.32 21.30
CA LYS A 22 16.62 -30.62 22.57
C LYS A 22 16.44 -29.38 23.45
N MET A 23 15.68 -28.43 23.00
CA MET A 23 15.14 -27.38 23.85
C MET A 23 13.73 -27.79 24.26
N ASN A 24 13.62 -28.27 25.48
CA ASN A 24 12.41 -28.81 26.08
C ASN A 24 11.34 -27.69 26.07
N PHE A 25 10.33 -27.79 25.23
CA PHE A 25 9.18 -26.85 25.17
C PHE A 25 8.53 -26.68 26.55
N LYS A 26 8.62 -27.70 27.43
CA LYS A 26 8.24 -27.60 28.85
C LYS A 26 9.11 -26.65 29.67
N ILE A 27 10.37 -26.44 29.29
CA ILE A 27 11.27 -25.48 29.96
C ILE A 27 10.93 -24.07 29.47
N LEU A 28 10.65 -23.86 28.16
CA LEU A 28 10.21 -22.57 27.64
C LEU A 28 8.85 -22.15 28.19
N LEU A 29 7.92 -23.10 28.32
CA LEU A 29 6.60 -22.86 28.93
C LEU A 29 6.72 -22.63 30.46
N ARG A 30 7.63 -23.32 31.16
CA ARG A 30 7.92 -23.06 32.56
C ARG A 30 8.67 -21.75 32.77
N PHE A 31 9.56 -21.35 31.86
CA PHE A 31 10.21 -20.05 31.90
C PHE A 31 9.21 -18.91 31.64
N LEU A 32 8.27 -19.09 30.75
CA LEU A 32 7.17 -18.14 30.50
C LEU A 32 6.16 -18.08 31.67
N LEU A 33 5.98 -19.17 32.41
CA LEU A 33 5.08 -19.25 33.60
C LEU A 33 5.76 -18.89 34.91
N SER A 34 7.11 -18.86 34.99
CA SER A 34 7.86 -18.57 36.22
C SER A 34 8.30 -17.11 36.36
N VAL A 35 7.96 -16.21 35.44
CA VAL A 35 8.22 -14.77 35.54
C VAL A 35 7.02 -14.04 36.18
N SER A 36 6.31 -14.66 37.06
CA SER A 36 5.38 -13.98 37.99
C SER A 36 6.15 -13.59 39.28
N ILE A 37 7.09 -12.67 39.15
CA ILE A 37 7.60 -11.96 40.34
C ILE A 37 6.64 -10.78 40.50
N GLU A 38 5.70 -10.92 41.43
CA GLU A 38 4.96 -9.81 42.03
C GLU A 38 5.93 -8.91 42.79
N ILE A 39 6.58 -7.98 42.08
CA ILE A 39 7.13 -6.80 42.73
C ILE A 39 5.97 -5.79 42.78
N SER A 40 5.29 -5.73 43.92
CA SER A 40 4.38 -4.67 44.28
C SER A 40 5.16 -3.34 44.28
N ALA A 41 5.42 -2.78 43.14
CA ALA A 41 5.87 -1.41 43.00
C ALA A 41 4.63 -0.51 43.07
N GLN A 42 4.66 0.50 43.92
CA GLN A 42 3.60 1.50 44.01
C GLN A 42 3.43 2.13 42.64
N SER A 43 2.29 1.90 41.97
CA SER A 43 1.98 2.32 40.61
C SER A 43 1.34 3.69 40.66
N TYR A 44 1.83 4.62 39.85
CA TYR A 44 1.32 5.98 39.73
C TYR A 44 0.58 6.14 38.39
N SER A 45 -0.39 7.05 38.37
CA SER A 45 -1.19 7.32 37.16
C SER A 45 -1.39 8.82 36.94
N ILE A 46 -1.52 9.20 35.66
CA ILE A 46 -2.00 10.51 35.24
C ILE A 46 -3.20 10.32 34.32
N SER A 47 -4.26 11.13 34.53
CA SER A 47 -5.43 11.11 33.69
C SER A 47 -6.05 12.51 33.59
N GLY A 48 -6.90 12.74 32.60
CA GLY A 48 -7.58 14.02 32.41
C GLY A 48 -8.28 14.11 31.06
N HIS A 49 -8.73 15.30 30.72
CA HIS A 49 -9.39 15.60 29.46
C HIS A 49 -8.57 16.59 28.64
N ILE A 50 -8.67 16.44 27.32
CA ILE A 50 -8.04 17.34 26.38
C ILE A 50 -9.11 18.10 25.61
N ARG A 51 -8.96 19.44 25.51
CA ARG A 51 -9.95 20.34 24.93
C ARG A 51 -9.32 21.27 23.90
N ASP A 52 -10.10 21.70 22.94
CA ASP A 52 -9.77 22.80 22.04
C ASP A 52 -9.87 24.16 22.78
N LEU A 53 -8.88 25.02 22.60
CA LEU A 53 -8.79 26.30 23.29
C LEU A 53 -9.93 27.26 22.94
N LYS A 54 -10.35 27.31 21.68
CA LYS A 54 -11.36 28.26 21.20
C LYS A 54 -12.78 27.72 21.39
N SER A 55 -13.03 26.51 21.03
CA SER A 55 -14.37 25.90 21.02
C SER A 55 -14.74 25.19 22.33
N GLY A 56 -13.74 24.87 23.18
CA GLY A 56 -13.94 24.02 24.36
C GLY A 56 -14.29 22.56 24.03
N LYS A 57 -14.30 22.18 22.75
CA LYS A 57 -14.63 20.83 22.30
C LYS A 57 -13.63 19.82 22.84
N LEU A 58 -14.11 18.69 23.32
CA LEU A 58 -13.27 17.56 23.72
C LEU A 58 -12.55 16.96 22.51
N LEU A 59 -11.24 16.73 22.64
CA LEU A 59 -10.37 16.29 21.57
C LEU A 59 -10.07 14.81 21.68
N ASP A 60 -10.65 14.02 20.79
CA ASP A 60 -10.35 12.58 20.62
C ASP A 60 -9.08 12.35 19.81
N GLY A 61 -8.47 11.19 19.91
CA GLY A 61 -7.31 10.83 19.11
C GLY A 61 -6.05 11.66 19.38
N THR A 62 -6.02 12.40 20.48
CA THR A 62 -4.87 13.18 20.92
C THR A 62 -3.86 12.28 21.63
N VAL A 63 -2.62 12.33 21.21
CA VAL A 63 -1.51 11.60 21.82
C VAL A 63 -1.01 12.35 23.04
N VAL A 64 -0.91 11.66 24.17
CA VAL A 64 -0.26 12.13 25.40
C VAL A 64 0.96 11.26 25.62
N LEU A 65 2.14 11.83 25.39
CA LEU A 65 3.43 11.15 25.57
C LEU A 65 4.07 11.59 26.89
N LEU A 66 4.36 10.63 27.73
CA LEU A 66 5.32 10.78 28.81
C LEU A 66 6.69 10.32 28.29
N LYS A 67 7.75 10.94 28.76
CA LYS A 67 9.15 10.61 28.41
C LYS A 67 9.37 9.13 28.06
N ASN A 68 10.08 8.88 26.92
CA ASN A 68 10.56 7.57 26.49
C ASN A 68 9.51 6.52 26.07
N ASN A 69 8.63 6.86 25.13
CA ASN A 69 7.66 5.93 24.51
C ASN A 69 6.48 5.49 25.38
N LEU A 70 6.33 5.99 26.61
CA LEU A 70 5.12 5.80 27.37
C LEU A 70 4.07 6.80 26.91
N TYR A 71 3.06 6.35 26.17
CA TYR A 71 2.02 7.22 25.62
C TYR A 71 0.62 6.59 25.75
N THR A 72 -0.38 7.44 25.67
CA THR A 72 -1.77 7.07 25.49
C THR A 72 -2.44 7.95 24.46
N ILE A 73 -3.61 7.54 23.97
CA ILE A 73 -4.41 8.33 23.02
C ILE A 73 -5.74 8.61 23.68
N SER A 74 -6.16 9.88 23.63
CA SER A 74 -7.47 10.26 24.20
C SER A 74 -8.62 9.56 23.46
N ASN A 75 -9.61 9.13 24.23
CA ASN A 75 -10.83 8.53 23.71
C ASN A 75 -11.78 9.56 23.09
N THR A 76 -12.94 9.14 22.66
CA THR A 76 -13.98 9.99 22.04
C THR A 76 -14.55 11.10 22.93
N LEU A 77 -14.38 10.96 24.24
CA LEU A 77 -14.72 12.00 25.22
C LEU A 77 -13.50 12.87 25.57
N GLY A 78 -12.42 12.81 24.78
CA GLY A 78 -11.19 13.54 25.05
C GLY A 78 -10.46 13.08 26.31
N TYR A 79 -10.88 11.98 26.94
CA TYR A 79 -10.27 11.45 28.15
C TYR A 79 -9.04 10.65 27.83
N TYR A 80 -7.96 10.84 28.61
CA TYR A 80 -6.74 10.07 28.53
C TYR A 80 -6.36 9.52 29.91
N SER A 81 -5.67 8.38 29.94
CA SER A 81 -5.13 7.80 31.16
C SER A 81 -3.83 7.07 30.86
N LEU A 82 -2.80 7.34 31.62
CA LEU A 82 -1.51 6.64 31.67
C LEU A 82 -1.30 6.11 33.07
N LYS A 83 -0.89 4.85 33.17
CA LYS A 83 -0.69 4.12 34.45
C LYS A 83 0.68 3.45 34.44
N ASP A 84 1.05 2.92 35.60
CA ASP A 84 2.20 1.99 35.77
C ASP A 84 3.58 2.59 35.55
N PHE A 85 3.81 3.78 36.11
CA PHE A 85 5.11 4.41 36.12
C PHE A 85 5.50 4.91 37.53
N PRO A 86 6.82 5.09 37.83
CA PRO A 86 7.27 5.58 39.13
C PRO A 86 6.85 7.03 39.40
N LYS A 87 6.82 7.44 40.67
CA LYS A 87 6.71 8.86 40.98
C LYS A 87 7.90 9.66 40.45
N GLY A 88 7.65 10.89 40.00
CA GLY A 88 8.70 11.72 39.47
C GLY A 88 8.17 12.98 38.76
N SER A 89 9.06 13.78 38.25
CA SER A 89 8.76 14.90 37.37
C SER A 89 8.91 14.43 35.93
N TYR A 90 7.82 14.57 35.15
CA TYR A 90 7.76 14.08 33.77
C TYR A 90 7.52 15.22 32.79
N SER A 91 8.31 15.28 31.75
CA SER A 91 7.96 16.08 30.57
C SER A 91 6.83 15.35 29.85
N VAL A 92 5.68 16.00 29.76
CA VAL A 92 4.49 15.49 29.07
C VAL A 92 4.30 16.29 27.80
N ARG A 93 4.20 15.62 26.69
CA ARG A 93 3.93 16.21 25.40
C ARG A 93 2.56 15.76 24.91
N ILE A 94 1.73 16.72 24.58
CA ILE A 94 0.35 16.51 24.11
C ILE A 94 0.30 16.98 22.67
N SER A 95 -0.14 16.09 21.77
CA SER A 95 -0.15 16.37 20.35
C SER A 95 -1.37 15.83 19.63
N ARG A 96 -1.85 16.59 18.66
CA ARG A 96 -2.96 16.22 17.77
C ARG A 96 -2.79 16.92 16.44
N LEU A 97 -3.10 16.20 15.37
CA LEU A 97 -3.13 16.74 14.02
C LEU A 97 -4.07 17.97 13.95
N GLY A 98 -3.60 19.06 13.34
CA GLY A 98 -4.34 20.34 13.26
C GLY A 98 -4.27 21.20 14.51
N TYR A 99 -3.40 20.86 15.48
CA TYR A 99 -3.21 21.62 16.73
C TYR A 99 -1.74 21.87 17.02
N LYS A 100 -1.43 23.00 17.68
CA LYS A 100 -0.09 23.23 18.24
C LYS A 100 0.14 22.25 19.38
N SER A 101 1.30 21.62 19.39
CA SER A 101 1.67 20.73 20.50
C SER A 101 1.95 21.49 21.76
N LEU A 102 1.57 20.90 22.86
CA LEU A 102 1.82 21.40 24.19
C LEU A 102 2.86 20.50 24.87
N SER A 103 4.00 21.07 25.23
CA SER A 103 4.99 20.41 26.09
C SER A 103 5.00 21.08 27.45
N THR A 104 4.82 20.29 28.51
CA THR A 104 4.78 20.78 29.88
C THR A 104 5.39 19.76 30.82
N THR A 105 5.79 20.21 31.99
CA THR A 105 6.31 19.31 33.04
C THR A 105 5.22 19.08 34.08
N VAL A 106 4.92 17.80 34.36
CA VAL A 106 3.95 17.41 35.38
C VAL A 106 4.69 16.65 36.50
N LEU A 107 4.48 17.12 37.72
CA LEU A 107 4.96 16.43 38.92
C LEU A 107 3.94 15.38 39.33
N ILE A 108 4.37 14.12 39.36
CA ILE A 108 3.56 12.98 39.78
C ILE A 108 4.07 12.49 41.12
N ASP A 109 3.48 13.00 42.18
CA ASP A 109 3.84 12.72 43.60
C ASP A 109 2.75 11.93 44.35
N LYS A 110 1.55 11.81 43.76
CA LYS A 110 0.40 11.07 44.26
C LYS A 110 0.08 9.88 43.36
N GLU A 111 -0.49 8.82 43.90
CA GLU A 111 -0.86 7.60 43.18
C GLU A 111 -1.72 7.85 41.94
N SER A 112 -2.57 8.91 41.98
CA SER A 112 -3.34 9.36 40.84
C SER A 112 -3.31 10.88 40.75
N VAL A 113 -2.86 11.40 39.60
CA VAL A 113 -2.83 12.83 39.26
C VAL A 113 -3.86 13.10 38.18
N LYS A 114 -4.78 14.04 38.39
CA LYS A 114 -5.69 14.51 37.34
C LYS A 114 -5.15 15.82 36.75
N GLN A 115 -4.94 15.82 35.44
CA GLN A 115 -4.41 16.96 34.70
C GLN A 115 -5.14 17.12 33.37
N ASP A 116 -5.89 18.20 33.21
CA ASP A 116 -6.49 18.54 31.93
C ASP A 116 -5.52 19.36 31.06
N PHE A 117 -5.61 19.19 29.74
CA PHE A 117 -4.83 19.94 28.78
C PHE A 117 -5.71 20.65 27.76
N VAL A 118 -5.23 21.79 27.26
CA VAL A 118 -5.90 22.59 26.25
C VAL A 118 -4.96 22.77 25.07
N LEU A 119 -5.42 22.46 23.85
CA LEU A 119 -4.64 22.65 22.64
C LEU A 119 -5.19 23.80 21.80
N GLU A 120 -4.31 24.58 21.21
CA GLU A 120 -4.63 25.62 20.25
C GLU A 120 -4.61 25.05 18.84
N SER A 121 -5.69 25.22 18.05
CA SER A 121 -5.74 24.82 16.65
C SER A 121 -4.69 25.58 15.83
N SER A 122 -4.00 24.87 14.93
CA SER A 122 -3.00 25.42 14.03
C SER A 122 -3.25 24.92 12.62
N PRO A 123 -3.28 25.82 11.62
CA PRO A 123 -3.44 25.42 10.21
C PRO A 123 -2.17 24.76 9.64
N ILE A 124 -1.01 25.00 10.22
CA ILE A 124 0.23 24.28 9.91
C ILE A 124 0.35 23.13 10.93
N GLU A 125 0.36 21.92 10.42
CA GLU A 125 0.64 20.74 11.22
C GLU A 125 2.12 20.70 11.58
N LEU A 126 2.44 21.06 12.81
CA LEU A 126 3.75 20.90 13.39
C LEU A 126 3.87 19.46 13.95
N ASP A 127 4.41 18.52 13.15
CA ASP A 127 5.27 17.43 13.54
C ASP A 127 4.83 16.26 14.41
N GLU A 128 3.61 16.09 14.83
CA GLU A 128 3.41 15.33 16.05
C GLU A 128 2.42 14.19 15.94
N VAL A 129 2.42 13.57 14.77
CA VAL A 129 1.67 12.34 14.56
C VAL A 129 2.58 11.16 14.81
N LEU A 130 2.08 10.24 15.62
CA LEU A 130 2.72 8.96 15.87
C LEU A 130 2.61 8.09 14.62
N VAL A 131 3.74 7.73 14.02
CA VAL A 131 3.80 6.82 12.87
C VAL A 131 4.32 5.45 13.30
N ASN A 132 3.77 4.40 12.69
CA ASN A 132 4.14 3.00 12.96
C ASN A 132 4.81 2.33 11.77
N SER A 133 5.03 3.08 10.69
CA SER A 133 5.60 2.56 9.44
C SER A 133 7.01 1.99 9.59
N SER A 134 7.74 2.43 10.61
CA SER A 134 9.06 1.90 11.00
C SER A 134 9.01 0.81 12.09
N ARG A 135 7.82 0.22 12.33
CA ARG A 135 7.53 -0.78 13.38
C ARG A 135 7.65 -0.28 14.82
N THR A 136 8.13 0.91 15.05
CA THR A 136 8.05 1.65 16.31
C THR A 136 7.06 2.77 16.21
N SER A 137 6.37 3.03 17.30
CA SER A 137 5.58 4.25 17.43
C SER A 137 6.51 5.41 17.77
N LYS A 138 6.70 6.32 16.81
CA LYS A 138 7.53 7.52 17.01
C LYS A 138 6.88 8.73 16.34
N TYR A 139 7.22 9.91 16.82
CA TYR A 139 6.80 11.13 16.14
C TYR A 139 7.42 11.23 14.76
N LEU A 140 6.64 11.68 13.80
CA LEU A 140 7.09 11.88 12.42
C LEU A 140 8.33 12.78 12.36
N ARG A 141 8.39 13.83 13.20
CA ARG A 141 9.55 14.72 13.31
C ARG A 141 10.85 14.00 13.75
N ASN A 142 10.73 12.97 14.60
CA ASN A 142 11.89 12.24 15.12
C ASN A 142 12.37 11.14 14.18
N SER A 143 11.64 10.89 13.08
CA SER A 143 12.05 9.95 12.07
C SER A 143 13.19 10.51 11.22
N PRO A 144 14.29 9.79 11.04
CA PRO A 144 15.37 10.20 10.14
C PRO A 144 15.03 9.94 8.66
N TYR A 145 13.93 9.25 8.37
CA TYR A 145 13.54 8.87 7.02
C TYR A 145 12.69 9.94 6.35
N SER A 146 12.64 9.92 5.02
CA SER A 146 11.68 10.70 4.24
C SER A 146 10.30 10.03 4.34
N GLU A 147 9.55 10.39 5.36
CA GLU A 147 8.21 9.87 5.64
C GLU A 147 7.12 10.88 5.28
N LEU A 148 5.96 10.35 4.93
CA LEU A 148 4.75 11.09 4.63
C LEU A 148 3.58 10.46 5.37
N LEU A 149 2.73 11.30 5.91
CA LEU A 149 1.48 10.91 6.53
C LEU A 149 0.32 11.63 5.85
N ILE A 150 -0.73 10.89 5.54
CA ILE A 150 -2.02 11.42 5.09
C ILE A 150 -3.07 10.93 6.07
N ASP A 151 -3.79 11.86 6.67
CA ASP A 151 -4.81 11.55 7.65
C ASP A 151 -6.21 11.41 7.03
N LYS A 152 -7.16 10.97 7.84
CA LYS A 152 -8.55 10.83 7.42
C LYS A 152 -9.19 12.15 6.99
N THR A 153 -8.80 13.29 7.57
CA THR A 153 -9.39 14.59 7.24
C THR A 153 -9.07 14.97 5.81
N GLN A 154 -7.81 14.74 5.39
CA GLN A 154 -7.39 14.93 4.01
C GLN A 154 -8.12 13.96 3.05
N ILE A 155 -8.31 12.69 3.46
CA ILE A 155 -9.04 11.69 2.67
C ILE A 155 -10.53 12.05 2.58
N GLU A 156 -11.16 12.44 3.68
CA GLU A 156 -12.59 12.77 3.76
C GLU A 156 -12.93 14.07 3.00
N SER A 157 -12.00 15.02 2.85
CA SER A 157 -12.20 16.29 2.13
C SER A 157 -12.04 16.22 0.61
N GLN A 158 -11.58 15.08 0.08
CA GLN A 158 -11.32 14.88 -1.35
C GLN A 158 -12.30 13.87 -1.96
N SER A 159 -12.43 13.92 -3.28
CA SER A 159 -13.22 12.96 -4.07
C SER A 159 -12.32 11.92 -4.74
N SER A 160 -11.43 11.31 -3.99
CA SER A 160 -10.50 10.33 -4.51
C SER A 160 -11.19 9.01 -4.85
N LEU A 161 -10.91 8.46 -6.05
CA LEU A 161 -11.46 7.18 -6.50
C LEU A 161 -10.68 5.98 -5.97
N SER A 162 -9.42 6.18 -5.64
CA SER A 162 -8.53 5.12 -5.15
C SER A 162 -7.50 5.68 -4.17
N LEU A 163 -6.82 4.78 -3.46
CA LEU A 163 -5.70 5.16 -2.61
C LEU A 163 -4.61 5.91 -3.39
N SER A 164 -4.38 5.51 -4.64
CA SER A 164 -3.39 6.15 -5.50
C SER A 164 -3.78 7.59 -5.88
N ASP A 165 -5.08 7.89 -5.96
CA ASP A 165 -5.55 9.26 -6.21
C ASP A 165 -5.30 10.17 -5.00
N VAL A 166 -5.41 9.65 -3.77
CA VAL A 166 -5.05 10.38 -2.54
C VAL A 166 -3.55 10.72 -2.51
N LEU A 167 -2.73 9.79 -3.01
CA LEU A 167 -1.27 9.89 -2.95
C LEU A 167 -0.65 10.72 -4.09
N LYS A 168 -1.34 10.91 -5.22
CA LYS A 168 -0.76 11.45 -6.47
C LYS A 168 -0.20 12.88 -6.38
N GLU A 169 -0.69 13.69 -5.45
CA GLU A 169 -0.28 15.10 -5.28
C GLU A 169 0.81 15.27 -4.22
N GLN A 170 1.23 14.17 -3.60
CA GLN A 170 2.25 14.18 -2.57
C GLN A 170 3.66 14.19 -3.18
N PRO A 171 4.63 14.92 -2.60
CA PRO A 171 5.98 15.01 -3.14
C PRO A 171 6.67 13.66 -3.22
N GLY A 172 7.27 13.36 -4.39
CA GLY A 172 7.96 12.10 -4.67
C GLY A 172 7.05 10.95 -5.08
N LEU A 173 5.73 11.18 -5.15
CA LEU A 173 4.75 10.18 -5.56
C LEU A 173 4.11 10.58 -6.89
N SER A 174 3.86 9.59 -7.74
CA SER A 174 3.22 9.81 -9.04
C SER A 174 2.27 8.69 -9.38
N LEU A 175 1.11 9.04 -9.93
CA LEU A 175 0.06 8.10 -10.31
C LEU A 175 0.38 7.44 -11.64
N SER A 176 0.16 6.13 -11.73
CA SER A 176 0.08 5.35 -12.96
C SER A 176 -1.27 4.63 -13.02
N ARG A 177 -1.84 4.48 -14.24
CA ARG A 177 -3.16 3.85 -14.42
C ARG A 177 -3.11 2.78 -15.49
N ASP A 178 -3.75 1.64 -15.23
CA ASP A 178 -4.17 0.66 -16.24
C ASP A 178 -5.64 0.89 -16.66
N GLY A 179 -6.38 1.61 -15.81
CA GLY A 179 -7.78 2.01 -15.99
C GLY A 179 -8.14 3.04 -14.93
N ILE A 180 -9.39 3.42 -14.86
CA ILE A 180 -9.86 4.36 -13.83
C ILE A 180 -9.83 3.72 -12.44
N TRP A 181 -10.20 2.45 -12.35
CA TRP A 181 -10.15 1.68 -11.13
C TRP A 181 -8.76 1.09 -10.87
N GLY A 182 -8.10 0.53 -11.89
CA GLY A 182 -6.79 -0.09 -11.78
C GLY A 182 -5.67 0.94 -11.73
N THR A 183 -5.23 1.30 -10.52
CA THR A 183 -4.25 2.35 -10.28
C THR A 183 -3.05 1.86 -9.47
N GLU A 184 -1.89 2.46 -9.71
CA GLU A 184 -0.63 2.24 -8.99
C GLU A 184 0.02 3.56 -8.61
N ILE A 185 0.90 3.50 -7.61
CA ILE A 185 1.80 4.59 -7.22
C ILE A 185 3.22 4.24 -7.64
N ASN A 186 3.91 5.26 -8.14
CA ASN A 186 5.33 5.29 -8.35
C ASN A 186 5.95 6.18 -7.25
N ILE A 187 6.94 5.67 -6.54
CA ILE A 187 7.71 6.43 -5.55
C ILE A 187 9.10 6.66 -6.12
N ARG A 188 9.44 7.89 -6.44
CA ARG A 188 10.77 8.29 -6.93
C ARG A 188 11.28 7.44 -8.10
N GLY A 189 10.41 7.13 -9.07
CA GLY A 189 10.74 6.33 -10.25
C GLY A 189 10.60 4.81 -10.05
N LEU A 190 10.28 4.33 -8.86
CA LEU A 190 10.09 2.91 -8.55
C LEU A 190 8.62 2.58 -8.29
N SER A 191 8.17 1.42 -8.76
CA SER A 191 6.78 0.97 -8.62
C SER A 191 6.69 -0.55 -8.50
N ARG A 192 5.50 -1.10 -8.37
CA ARG A 192 5.19 -2.53 -8.38
C ARG A 192 5.97 -3.33 -7.32
N GLU A 193 6.82 -4.26 -7.75
CA GLU A 193 7.57 -5.17 -6.88
C GLU A 193 8.67 -4.46 -6.06
N ASN A 194 9.03 -3.23 -6.41
CA ASN A 194 9.97 -2.40 -5.65
C ASN A 194 9.30 -1.66 -4.48
N LEU A 195 7.97 -1.77 -4.34
CA LEU A 195 7.19 -1.19 -3.26
C LEU A 195 6.50 -2.28 -2.43
N VAL A 196 6.58 -2.15 -1.11
CA VAL A 196 5.80 -2.97 -0.18
C VAL A 196 4.52 -2.24 0.19
N THR A 197 3.39 -2.87 -0.10
CA THR A 197 2.06 -2.39 0.31
C THR A 197 1.56 -3.21 1.48
N LEU A 198 1.12 -2.52 2.53
CA LEU A 198 0.62 -3.11 3.76
C LEU A 198 -0.77 -2.58 4.10
N ILE A 199 -1.60 -3.41 4.71
CA ILE A 199 -2.81 -3.01 5.44
C ILE A 199 -2.63 -3.44 6.89
N ASP A 200 -2.64 -2.48 7.80
CA ASP A 200 -2.39 -2.70 9.22
C ASP A 200 -1.10 -3.51 9.47
N GLY A 201 -0.05 -3.25 8.67
CA GLY A 201 1.21 -3.98 8.71
C GLY A 201 1.19 -5.38 8.07
N ASN A 202 0.07 -5.84 7.50
CA ASN A 202 -0.02 -7.11 6.76
C ASN A 202 0.26 -6.88 5.28
N ARG A 203 1.18 -7.67 4.71
CA ARG A 203 1.59 -7.51 3.30
C ARG A 203 0.49 -7.95 2.33
N ILE A 204 0.24 -7.14 1.31
CA ILE A 204 -0.60 -7.49 0.16
C ILE A 204 0.33 -7.86 -1.00
N ALA A 205 0.17 -9.06 -1.53
CA ALA A 205 0.88 -9.51 -2.73
C ALA A 205 -0.07 -10.24 -3.69
N THR A 206 -0.05 -9.81 -4.94
CA THR A 206 -0.86 -10.35 -6.04
C THR A 206 -0.09 -10.23 -7.34
N SER A 207 -0.64 -10.73 -8.45
CA SER A 207 -0.06 -10.55 -9.78
C SER A 207 0.05 -9.08 -10.17
N THR A 208 1.04 -8.76 -10.97
CA THR A 208 1.45 -7.40 -11.29
C THR A 208 1.12 -6.93 -12.69
N ASP A 209 0.60 -7.80 -13.56
CA ASP A 209 0.39 -7.45 -14.98
C ASP A 209 -0.68 -6.39 -15.18
N VAL A 210 -1.72 -6.36 -14.34
CA VAL A 210 -2.66 -5.24 -14.25
C VAL A 210 -2.82 -4.88 -12.79
N ALA A 211 -2.54 -3.63 -12.49
CA ALA A 211 -2.45 -3.16 -11.11
C ALA A 211 -3.81 -3.08 -10.44
N ALA A 212 -3.96 -3.76 -9.33
CA ALA A 212 -5.18 -3.74 -8.53
C ALA A 212 -4.93 -3.65 -7.01
N ARG A 213 -3.67 -3.74 -6.55
CA ARG A 213 -3.34 -3.82 -5.12
C ARG A 213 -3.92 -2.67 -4.30
N LEU A 214 -3.72 -1.43 -4.75
CA LEU A 214 -4.19 -0.23 -4.06
C LEU A 214 -5.68 0.03 -4.29
N SER A 215 -6.24 -0.50 -5.38
CA SER A 215 -7.67 -0.35 -5.72
C SER A 215 -8.58 -1.21 -4.86
N MET A 216 -8.06 -2.35 -4.34
CA MET A 216 -8.78 -3.26 -3.44
C MET A 216 -8.74 -2.83 -1.96
N ILE A 217 -8.59 -1.53 -1.70
CA ILE A 217 -8.59 -0.94 -0.35
C ILE A 217 -9.73 0.06 -0.27
N ASP A 218 -10.58 -0.09 0.72
CA ASP A 218 -11.69 0.82 0.96
C ASP A 218 -11.20 2.11 1.62
N LEU A 219 -11.27 3.24 0.91
CA LEU A 219 -10.86 4.55 1.42
C LEU A 219 -11.69 5.03 2.62
N ASP A 220 -12.98 4.68 2.67
CA ASP A 220 -13.85 5.10 3.77
C ASP A 220 -13.54 4.36 5.08
N ASP A 221 -12.80 3.23 5.02
CA ASP A 221 -12.29 2.51 6.20
C ASP A 221 -10.84 2.91 6.59
N VAL A 222 -10.21 3.83 5.87
CA VAL A 222 -8.85 4.29 6.16
C VAL A 222 -8.85 5.35 7.26
N GLU A 223 -8.02 5.17 8.28
CA GLU A 223 -7.74 6.19 9.32
C GLU A 223 -6.59 7.09 8.89
N ARG A 224 -5.52 6.49 8.30
CA ARG A 224 -4.37 7.21 7.76
C ARG A 224 -3.56 6.34 6.82
N ILE A 225 -2.73 6.99 6.00
CA ILE A 225 -1.77 6.34 5.12
C ILE A 225 -0.38 6.81 5.52
N GLU A 226 0.51 5.88 5.80
CA GLU A 226 1.91 6.13 6.14
C GLU A 226 2.78 5.68 4.97
N VAL A 227 3.65 6.56 4.47
CA VAL A 227 4.55 6.25 3.36
C VAL A 227 5.99 6.51 3.79
N ILE A 228 6.86 5.50 3.67
CA ILE A 228 8.31 5.66 3.77
C ILE A 228 8.87 5.65 2.36
N LYS A 229 9.62 6.68 1.99
CA LYS A 229 10.30 6.78 0.70
C LYS A 229 11.76 6.30 0.82
N GLY A 230 12.22 5.54 -0.18
CA GLY A 230 13.58 4.99 -0.21
C GLY A 230 13.70 3.59 0.40
N ALA A 231 14.94 3.12 0.59
CA ALA A 231 15.24 1.76 0.99
C ALA A 231 14.84 1.46 2.45
N SER A 232 13.94 0.51 2.63
CA SER A 232 13.42 0.08 3.93
C SER A 232 13.36 -1.45 4.08
N SER A 233 14.17 -2.17 3.31
CA SER A 233 14.19 -3.65 3.33
C SER A 233 14.65 -4.23 4.66
N SER A 234 15.42 -3.50 5.45
CA SER A 234 15.83 -3.90 6.81
C SER A 234 14.62 -4.08 7.75
N ILE A 235 13.53 -3.38 7.50
CA ILE A 235 12.33 -3.43 8.34
C ILE A 235 11.32 -4.44 7.78
N TYR A 236 11.04 -4.40 6.47
CA TYR A 236 9.94 -5.14 5.86
C TYR A 236 10.37 -6.22 4.85
N GLY A 237 11.69 -6.40 4.68
CA GLY A 237 12.25 -7.45 3.85
C GLY A 237 12.22 -7.14 2.35
N SER A 238 12.27 -8.21 1.57
CA SER A 238 12.33 -8.16 0.11
C SER A 238 11.23 -7.29 -0.51
N GLY A 239 11.60 -6.41 -1.45
CA GLY A 239 10.70 -5.54 -2.21
C GLY A 239 10.56 -4.12 -1.66
N ALA A 240 11.06 -3.80 -0.46
CA ALA A 240 11.06 -2.42 0.06
C ALA A 240 12.30 -1.63 -0.40
N THR A 241 12.62 -1.70 -1.70
CA THR A 241 13.76 -0.98 -2.30
C THR A 241 13.40 0.45 -2.69
N GLY A 242 12.15 0.70 -3.08
CA GLY A 242 11.62 2.02 -3.43
C GLY A 242 10.84 2.69 -2.31
N GLY A 243 10.28 1.90 -1.40
CA GLY A 243 9.52 2.42 -0.27
C GLY A 243 8.42 1.49 0.22
N ILE A 244 7.67 2.00 1.18
CA ILE A 244 6.58 1.29 1.84
C ILE A 244 5.34 2.17 1.84
N ILE A 245 4.18 1.58 1.58
CA ILE A 245 2.87 2.20 1.76
C ILE A 245 2.13 1.35 2.79
N ASN A 246 1.88 1.89 3.97
CA ASN A 246 1.15 1.23 5.05
C ASN A 246 -0.19 1.93 5.28
N VAL A 247 -1.25 1.25 4.97
CA VAL A 247 -2.63 1.74 5.16
C VAL A 247 -3.11 1.28 6.51
N ILE A 248 -3.43 2.21 7.37
CA ILE A 248 -3.97 1.95 8.70
C ILE A 248 -5.48 2.13 8.66
N THR A 249 -6.22 1.07 9.01
CA THR A 249 -7.69 1.10 9.01
C THR A 249 -8.25 1.67 10.30
N LYS A 250 -9.47 2.21 10.23
CA LYS A 250 -10.21 2.74 11.39
C LYS A 250 -10.41 1.64 12.43
N THR A 251 -9.90 1.85 13.63
CA THR A 251 -9.94 0.89 14.75
C THR A 251 -10.95 1.33 15.79
N PRO A 252 -11.80 0.42 16.32
CA PRO A 252 -12.72 0.75 17.41
C PRO A 252 -11.93 1.06 18.69
N ARG A 253 -12.42 2.03 19.47
CA ARG A 253 -11.76 2.54 20.66
C ARG A 253 -12.36 1.96 21.93
N PHE A 254 -11.53 1.77 22.92
CA PHE A 254 -11.97 1.46 24.29
C PHE A 254 -12.45 2.73 24.98
N ASN A 255 -13.49 2.62 25.80
CA ASN A 255 -14.06 3.73 26.57
C ASN A 255 -14.36 3.24 28.00
N GLU A 256 -14.37 4.13 29.01
CA GLU A 256 -14.70 3.73 30.39
C GLU A 256 -16.11 3.14 30.49
N ASN A 257 -17.08 3.79 29.85
CA ASN A 257 -18.47 3.34 29.76
C ASN A 257 -18.75 2.88 28.34
N PHE A 258 -19.80 2.07 28.18
CA PHE A 258 -20.26 1.68 26.86
C PHE A 258 -20.69 2.89 26.05
N ILE A 259 -20.06 3.04 24.87
CA ILE A 259 -20.38 4.07 23.88
C ILE A 259 -20.69 3.38 22.56
N LEU A 260 -21.77 3.81 21.90
CA LEU A 260 -22.12 3.42 20.54
C LEU A 260 -22.02 4.65 19.64
N GLN A 261 -21.32 4.49 18.51
CA GLN A 261 -21.07 5.53 17.53
C GLN A 261 -21.38 5.00 16.14
N GLY A 262 -21.81 5.88 15.26
CA GLY A 262 -22.01 5.54 13.87
C GLY A 262 -21.45 6.61 12.94
N GLY A 263 -21.29 6.21 11.67
CA GLY A 263 -20.88 7.10 10.61
C GLY A 263 -21.55 6.71 9.30
N PHE A 264 -21.86 7.70 8.49
CA PHE A 264 -22.35 7.53 7.14
C PHE A 264 -21.66 8.52 6.22
N SER A 265 -21.25 8.07 5.03
CA SER A 265 -20.68 8.92 3.99
C SER A 265 -21.37 8.64 2.66
N SER A 266 -21.60 9.68 1.86
CA SER A 266 -22.08 9.55 0.49
C SER A 266 -21.38 10.55 -0.42
N GLY A 267 -21.07 10.13 -1.65
CA GLY A 267 -20.35 10.94 -2.63
C GLY A 267 -20.88 10.79 -4.05
N LEU A 268 -20.75 11.87 -4.83
CA LEU A 268 -21.14 11.96 -6.23
C LEU A 268 -20.00 12.60 -7.04
N ASN A 269 -19.69 12.04 -8.22
CA ASN A 269 -18.77 12.63 -9.19
C ASN A 269 -19.41 12.72 -10.57
N SER A 270 -19.28 13.85 -11.23
CA SER A 270 -19.90 14.07 -12.54
C SER A 270 -19.15 13.40 -13.69
N VAL A 271 -17.80 13.30 -13.60
CA VAL A 271 -16.94 12.86 -14.70
C VAL A 271 -17.21 11.43 -15.17
N ASN A 272 -17.64 10.56 -14.26
CA ASN A 272 -17.98 9.15 -14.51
C ASN A 272 -19.30 8.73 -13.88
N LYS A 273 -20.13 9.70 -13.46
CA LYS A 273 -21.41 9.45 -12.78
C LYS A 273 -21.24 8.52 -11.57
N LEU A 274 -20.11 8.66 -10.84
CA LEU A 274 -19.87 7.85 -9.64
C LEU A 274 -20.91 8.19 -8.57
N PHE A 275 -21.46 7.16 -8.00
CA PHE A 275 -22.15 7.17 -6.71
C PHE A 275 -21.37 6.31 -5.72
N SER A 276 -21.07 6.85 -4.54
CA SER A 276 -20.48 6.13 -3.42
C SER A 276 -21.32 6.29 -2.17
N SER A 277 -21.34 5.24 -1.35
CA SER A 277 -21.99 5.27 -0.05
C SER A 277 -21.26 4.34 0.90
N SER A 278 -21.05 4.76 2.13
CA SER A 278 -20.46 3.93 3.18
C SER A 278 -21.16 4.14 4.52
N GLY A 279 -21.13 3.10 5.35
CA GLY A 279 -21.70 3.14 6.70
C GLY A 279 -20.83 2.39 7.69
N SER A 280 -20.78 2.88 8.92
CA SER A 280 -20.04 2.21 9.99
C SER A 280 -20.76 2.36 11.34
N ILE A 281 -20.64 1.31 12.15
CA ILE A 281 -21.09 1.29 13.55
C ILE A 281 -19.92 0.77 14.37
N ALA A 282 -19.59 1.47 15.45
CA ALA A 282 -18.56 1.08 16.40
C ALA A 282 -19.06 1.29 17.83
N GLY A 283 -18.67 0.38 18.72
CA GLY A 283 -19.01 0.52 20.13
C GLY A 283 -18.06 -0.28 21.01
N GLY A 284 -18.03 0.05 22.29
CA GLY A 284 -17.18 -0.63 23.25
C GLY A 284 -17.18 0.01 24.62
N ASN A 285 -16.56 -0.68 25.54
CA ASN A 285 -16.29 -0.23 26.92
C ASN A 285 -14.79 -0.40 27.25
N SER A 286 -14.44 -0.46 28.51
CA SER A 286 -13.04 -0.65 28.95
C SER A 286 -12.45 -2.05 28.65
N PHE A 287 -13.29 -3.04 28.40
CA PHE A 287 -12.89 -4.44 28.23
C PHE A 287 -12.89 -4.89 26.76
N TRP A 288 -13.83 -4.40 25.96
CA TRP A 288 -13.94 -4.76 24.54
C TRP A 288 -14.35 -3.56 23.70
N SER A 289 -13.95 -3.59 22.43
CA SER A 289 -14.44 -2.66 21.42
C SER A 289 -14.65 -3.37 20.10
N SER A 290 -15.65 -2.96 19.35
CA SER A 290 -15.94 -3.55 18.03
C SER A 290 -16.36 -2.49 17.01
N LYS A 291 -16.12 -2.79 15.74
CA LYS A 291 -16.56 -1.98 14.60
C LYS A 291 -17.01 -2.91 13.48
N ILE A 292 -18.06 -2.51 12.78
CA ILE A 292 -18.45 -3.05 11.48
C ILE A 292 -18.61 -1.86 10.53
N SER A 293 -18.06 -1.97 9.32
CA SER A 293 -18.25 -0.96 8.26
C SER A 293 -18.40 -1.64 6.91
N GLY A 294 -19.11 -0.97 6.00
CA GLY A 294 -19.25 -1.40 4.63
C GLY A 294 -19.39 -0.20 3.70
N SER A 295 -18.95 -0.38 2.46
CA SER A 295 -19.06 0.62 1.40
C SER A 295 -19.52 0.01 0.09
N PHE A 296 -20.09 0.86 -0.75
CA PHE A 296 -20.51 0.53 -2.11
C PHE A 296 -20.17 1.68 -3.03
N ARG A 297 -19.61 1.37 -4.21
CA ARG A 297 -19.34 2.35 -5.26
C ARG A 297 -19.78 1.81 -6.62
N LYS A 298 -20.31 2.69 -7.47
CA LYS A 298 -20.65 2.39 -8.85
C LYS A 298 -20.33 3.59 -9.73
N ALA A 299 -19.53 3.36 -10.77
CA ALA A 299 -19.17 4.37 -11.78
C ALA A 299 -19.50 3.87 -13.18
N GLY A 300 -19.92 4.77 -14.03
CA GLY A 300 -20.01 4.56 -15.48
C GLY A 300 -18.70 4.89 -16.18
N ASN A 301 -18.72 4.95 -17.52
CA ASN A 301 -17.57 5.36 -18.32
C ASN A 301 -17.18 6.82 -18.02
N THR A 302 -15.87 7.05 -18.01
CA THR A 302 -15.27 8.34 -17.68
C THR A 302 -15.29 9.28 -18.90
N GLN A 303 -15.72 10.52 -18.70
CA GLN A 303 -15.62 11.57 -19.70
C GLN A 303 -14.23 12.19 -19.68
N THR A 304 -13.56 12.22 -20.82
CA THR A 304 -12.31 12.95 -21.03
C THR A 304 -12.56 14.15 -21.93
N PRO A 305 -11.67 15.14 -21.99
CA PRO A 305 -11.83 16.25 -22.95
C PRO A 305 -11.86 15.80 -24.42
N SER A 306 -11.25 14.65 -24.72
CA SER A 306 -11.22 14.04 -26.07
C SER A 306 -12.42 13.12 -26.35
N GLY A 307 -13.36 12.96 -25.40
CA GLY A 307 -14.55 12.12 -25.52
C GLY A 307 -14.65 11.08 -24.43
N GLU A 308 -15.62 10.18 -24.54
CA GLU A 308 -15.84 9.12 -23.57
C GLU A 308 -14.72 8.07 -23.61
N LEU A 309 -14.10 7.79 -22.49
CA LEU A 309 -13.18 6.68 -22.28
C LEU A 309 -14.01 5.40 -22.12
N LYS A 310 -14.27 4.71 -23.21
CA LYS A 310 -15.06 3.46 -23.21
C LYS A 310 -14.39 2.40 -22.35
N ASN A 311 -15.19 1.50 -21.78
CA ASN A 311 -14.73 0.37 -20.96
C ASN A 311 -13.88 0.86 -19.76
N SER A 312 -14.39 1.86 -19.04
CA SER A 312 -13.75 2.43 -17.83
C SER A 312 -14.68 2.45 -16.61
N GLN A 313 -15.85 1.79 -16.72
CA GLN A 313 -16.81 1.60 -15.65
C GLN A 313 -16.29 0.66 -14.56
N PHE A 314 -16.85 0.74 -13.37
CA PHE A 314 -16.63 -0.23 -12.31
C PHE A 314 -17.76 -0.22 -11.26
N LYS A 315 -17.84 -1.31 -10.52
CA LYS A 315 -18.70 -1.44 -9.34
C LYS A 315 -17.90 -2.20 -8.27
N ASP A 316 -17.89 -1.72 -7.04
CA ASP A 316 -17.26 -2.43 -5.94
C ASP A 316 -18.03 -2.31 -4.63
N PHE A 317 -17.73 -3.25 -3.74
CA PHE A 317 -18.30 -3.39 -2.42
C PHE A 317 -17.21 -3.78 -1.43
N SER A 318 -17.24 -3.24 -0.23
CA SER A 318 -16.39 -3.67 0.88
C SER A 318 -17.19 -3.95 2.15
N LEU A 319 -16.63 -4.83 2.98
CA LEU A 319 -17.10 -5.10 4.33
C LEU A 319 -15.88 -5.29 5.23
N SER A 320 -15.86 -4.60 6.36
CA SER A 320 -14.83 -4.83 7.38
C SER A 320 -15.44 -4.96 8.77
N ALA A 321 -14.81 -5.80 9.60
CA ALA A 321 -15.16 -5.97 10.99
C ALA A 321 -13.89 -6.03 11.83
N ALA A 322 -13.90 -5.37 12.98
CA ALA A 322 -12.79 -5.38 13.94
C ALA A 322 -13.34 -5.61 15.35
N VAL A 323 -12.67 -6.46 16.11
CA VAL A 323 -13.00 -6.71 17.53
C VAL A 323 -11.70 -6.73 18.32
N ASN A 324 -11.66 -5.95 19.38
CA ASN A 324 -10.53 -5.87 20.29
C ASN A 324 -10.98 -6.22 21.71
N PHE A 325 -10.12 -6.91 22.44
CA PHE A 325 -10.34 -7.30 23.83
C PHE A 325 -9.12 -6.99 24.69
N ILE A 326 -9.34 -6.55 25.93
CA ILE A 326 -8.35 -6.41 26.99
C ILE A 326 -8.67 -7.50 28.05
N PRO A 327 -8.24 -8.77 27.83
CA PRO A 327 -8.60 -9.88 28.74
C PRO A 327 -7.95 -9.73 30.14
N LEU A 328 -6.81 -9.09 30.19
CA LEU A 328 -6.04 -8.77 31.38
C LEU A 328 -5.43 -7.39 31.20
N GLU A 329 -5.07 -6.71 32.28
CA GLU A 329 -4.37 -5.43 32.22
C GLU A 329 -3.10 -5.56 31.35
N ASN A 330 -2.82 -4.56 30.53
CA ASN A 330 -1.71 -4.54 29.58
C ASN A 330 -1.71 -5.61 28.47
N ASN A 331 -2.81 -6.36 28.32
CA ASN A 331 -2.94 -7.37 27.27
C ASN A 331 -4.00 -6.94 26.27
N LEU A 332 -3.71 -7.05 24.99
CA LEU A 332 -4.60 -6.64 23.91
C LEU A 332 -4.70 -7.73 22.85
N LEU A 333 -5.91 -8.26 22.66
CA LEU A 333 -6.27 -9.15 21.56
C LEU A 333 -7.00 -8.35 20.48
N LYS A 334 -6.60 -8.54 19.23
CA LYS A 334 -7.18 -7.88 18.03
C LYS A 334 -7.59 -8.93 17.03
N PHE A 335 -8.80 -8.82 16.49
CA PHE A 335 -9.29 -9.64 15.39
C PHE A 335 -9.87 -8.73 14.33
N ASN A 336 -9.45 -8.93 13.07
CA ASN A 336 -9.96 -8.15 11.94
C ASN A 336 -10.35 -9.08 10.81
N TYR A 337 -11.45 -8.75 10.15
CA TYR A 337 -11.92 -9.34 8.91
C TYR A 337 -12.12 -8.24 7.87
N GLN A 338 -11.69 -8.46 6.65
CA GLN A 338 -11.89 -7.56 5.52
C GLN A 338 -12.28 -8.35 4.28
N LEU A 339 -13.33 -7.92 3.62
CA LEU A 339 -13.77 -8.35 2.31
C LEU A 339 -13.81 -7.15 1.39
N PHE A 340 -13.20 -7.27 0.21
CA PHE A 340 -13.34 -6.34 -0.90
C PHE A 340 -13.71 -7.13 -2.15
N LYS A 341 -14.72 -6.69 -2.89
CA LYS A 341 -15.15 -7.28 -4.15
C LYS A 341 -15.40 -6.19 -5.18
N ALA A 342 -14.82 -6.34 -6.37
CA ALA A 342 -15.12 -5.49 -7.51
C ALA A 342 -15.73 -6.34 -8.64
N GLU A 343 -16.65 -5.76 -9.38
CA GLU A 343 -17.38 -6.40 -10.47
C GLU A 343 -17.41 -5.47 -11.69
N ASP A 344 -17.41 -6.06 -12.88
CA ASP A 344 -17.49 -5.35 -14.16
C ASP A 344 -16.52 -4.17 -14.24
N VAL A 345 -15.26 -4.41 -13.89
CA VAL A 345 -14.23 -3.37 -13.94
C VAL A 345 -13.64 -3.30 -15.34
N GLY A 346 -13.92 -2.24 -16.05
CA GLY A 346 -13.36 -1.99 -17.39
C GLY A 346 -11.90 -1.53 -17.35
N ILE A 347 -11.12 -2.00 -18.32
CA ILE A 347 -9.73 -1.60 -18.55
C ILE A 347 -9.67 -1.00 -19.95
N PRO A 348 -9.67 0.33 -20.07
CA PRO A 348 -9.72 1.01 -21.36
C PRO A 348 -8.41 0.81 -22.11
N GLY A 349 -8.52 0.26 -23.32
CA GLY A 349 -7.44 0.14 -24.30
C GLY A 349 -6.21 -0.62 -23.80
N ALA A 350 -5.75 -1.60 -24.53
CA ALA A 350 -4.48 -2.26 -24.21
C ALA A 350 -3.53 -2.07 -25.40
N SER A 351 -2.29 -1.69 -25.11
CA SER A 351 -1.24 -1.53 -26.14
C SER A 351 -0.95 -2.83 -26.93
N VAL A 352 -1.42 -3.96 -26.42
CA VAL A 352 -1.14 -5.32 -26.89
C VAL A 352 -2.28 -5.89 -27.75
N PHE A 353 -3.46 -5.29 -27.71
CA PHE A 353 -4.65 -5.74 -28.44
C PHE A 353 -5.05 -4.73 -29.51
N PRO A 354 -5.85 -5.16 -30.52
CA PRO A 354 -6.49 -4.22 -31.45
C PRO A 354 -7.23 -3.10 -30.70
N SER A 355 -7.40 -1.96 -31.33
CA SER A 355 -8.00 -0.76 -30.72
C SER A 355 -9.44 -0.95 -30.25
N ASP A 356 -10.13 -1.98 -30.75
CA ASP A 356 -11.48 -2.38 -30.43
C ASP A 356 -11.55 -3.54 -29.40
N ALA A 357 -10.40 -4.04 -28.94
CA ALA A 357 -10.36 -5.08 -27.92
C ALA A 357 -10.92 -4.56 -26.58
N GLU A 358 -11.73 -5.39 -25.93
CA GLU A 358 -12.26 -5.13 -24.60
C GLU A 358 -11.55 -5.97 -23.56
N VAL A 359 -11.07 -5.34 -22.51
CA VAL A 359 -10.44 -6.02 -21.35
C VAL A 359 -11.16 -5.60 -20.09
N ARG A 360 -11.57 -6.57 -19.26
CA ARG A 360 -12.24 -6.27 -18.00
C ARG A 360 -11.91 -7.30 -16.92
N TYR A 361 -12.12 -6.91 -15.67
CA TYR A 361 -12.27 -7.83 -14.56
C TYR A 361 -13.76 -8.10 -14.36
N PRO A 362 -14.28 -9.28 -14.71
CA PRO A 362 -15.66 -9.63 -14.42
C PRO A 362 -15.92 -9.66 -12.92
N ASP A 363 -14.95 -10.16 -12.15
CA ASP A 363 -14.91 -10.10 -10.69
C ASP A 363 -13.48 -10.16 -10.17
N GLU A 364 -13.21 -9.38 -9.13
CA GLU A 364 -11.98 -9.35 -8.34
C GLU A 364 -12.35 -9.42 -6.87
N LYS A 365 -11.71 -10.29 -6.10
CA LYS A 365 -12.04 -10.46 -4.67
C LYS A 365 -10.77 -10.48 -3.84
N ARG A 366 -10.76 -9.74 -2.73
CA ARG A 366 -9.76 -9.85 -1.66
C ARG A 366 -10.47 -10.12 -0.33
N GLU A 367 -10.05 -11.14 0.36
CA GLU A 367 -10.56 -11.50 1.67
C GLU A 367 -9.37 -11.69 2.62
N MET A 368 -9.41 -11.08 3.79
CA MET A 368 -8.33 -11.13 4.78
C MET A 368 -8.90 -11.30 6.18
N ILE A 369 -8.30 -12.22 6.92
CA ILE A 369 -8.51 -12.39 8.35
C ILE A 369 -7.16 -12.13 9.04
N SER A 370 -7.15 -11.36 10.12
CA SER A 370 -5.97 -11.21 10.95
C SER A 370 -6.29 -11.30 12.44
N ALA A 371 -5.34 -11.84 13.18
CA ALA A 371 -5.37 -11.91 14.65
C ALA A 371 -4.05 -11.39 15.20
N GLY A 372 -4.12 -10.60 16.26
CA GLY A 372 -2.96 -10.06 16.95
C GLY A 372 -3.10 -10.19 18.45
N TYR A 373 -1.98 -10.49 19.13
CA TYR A 373 -1.87 -10.46 20.57
C TYR A 373 -0.67 -9.60 20.97
N GLU A 374 -0.89 -8.71 21.90
CA GLU A 374 0.09 -7.74 22.34
C GLU A 374 0.06 -7.66 23.88
N ILE A 375 1.23 -7.75 24.50
CA ILE A 375 1.44 -7.55 25.93
C ILE A 375 2.37 -6.35 26.08
N GLN A 376 1.97 -5.37 26.88
CA GLN A 376 2.78 -4.17 27.18
C GLN A 376 3.17 -4.15 28.64
N ASN A 377 4.17 -3.33 28.99
CA ASN A 377 4.63 -3.11 30.36
C ASN A 377 5.02 -4.41 31.10
N ILE A 378 5.62 -5.38 30.38
CA ILE A 378 6.01 -6.69 30.96
C ILE A 378 7.06 -6.49 32.05
N SER A 379 8.04 -5.61 31.82
CA SER A 379 9.05 -5.21 32.77
C SER A 379 9.66 -3.87 32.38
N LYS A 380 10.56 -3.32 33.23
CA LYS A 380 11.29 -2.07 32.89
C LYS A 380 12.19 -2.20 31.67
N VAL A 381 12.56 -3.41 31.26
CA VAL A 381 13.42 -3.72 30.12
C VAL A 381 12.60 -4.23 28.96
N PHE A 382 11.78 -5.27 29.16
CA PHE A 382 10.87 -5.79 28.14
C PHE A 382 9.57 -5.01 28.18
N TYR A 383 9.47 -3.99 27.30
CA TYR A 383 8.31 -3.13 27.29
C TYR A 383 7.11 -3.78 26.64
N LYS A 384 7.33 -4.43 25.47
CA LYS A 384 6.25 -4.97 24.65
C LYS A 384 6.66 -6.26 23.96
N VAL A 385 5.74 -7.21 23.92
CA VAL A 385 5.81 -8.40 23.07
C VAL A 385 4.54 -8.47 22.25
N SER A 386 4.66 -8.72 20.95
CA SER A 386 3.52 -8.88 20.07
C SER A 386 3.69 -10.07 19.13
N ALA A 387 2.58 -10.73 18.86
CA ALA A 387 2.44 -11.77 17.84
C ALA A 387 1.26 -11.43 16.95
N LYS A 388 1.42 -11.57 15.64
CA LYS A 388 0.39 -11.28 14.67
C LYS A 388 0.38 -12.31 13.56
N TYR A 389 -0.80 -12.79 13.21
CA TYR A 389 -1.04 -13.69 12.09
C TYR A 389 -2.06 -13.08 11.14
N SER A 390 -1.86 -13.25 9.85
CA SER A 390 -2.90 -12.96 8.85
C SER A 390 -2.93 -14.00 7.74
N TYR A 391 -4.13 -14.30 7.29
CA TYR A 391 -4.41 -15.10 6.11
C TYR A 391 -5.22 -14.28 5.11
N GLN A 392 -4.76 -14.25 3.87
CA GLN A 392 -5.41 -13.49 2.80
C GLN A 392 -5.57 -14.34 1.56
N VAL A 393 -6.74 -14.25 0.93
CA VAL A 393 -7.04 -14.81 -0.38
C VAL A 393 -7.35 -13.67 -1.33
N ILE A 394 -6.68 -13.66 -2.49
CA ILE A 394 -6.98 -12.74 -3.59
C ILE A 394 -7.34 -13.60 -4.80
N ASP A 395 -8.56 -13.46 -5.28
CA ASP A 395 -9.08 -14.12 -6.46
C ASP A 395 -9.21 -13.10 -7.58
N ARG A 396 -8.56 -13.37 -8.72
CA ARG A 396 -8.45 -12.48 -9.85
C ARG A 396 -8.91 -13.13 -11.12
N ASN A 397 -9.92 -12.55 -11.74
CA ASN A 397 -10.47 -13.01 -12.99
C ASN A 397 -10.43 -11.90 -14.05
N VAL A 398 -9.85 -12.22 -15.20
CA VAL A 398 -9.74 -11.28 -16.33
C VAL A 398 -10.48 -11.86 -17.53
N GLU A 399 -11.19 -11.03 -18.26
CA GLU A 399 -11.78 -11.37 -19.55
C GLU A 399 -11.26 -10.43 -20.62
N ASN A 400 -10.70 -11.00 -21.68
CA ASN A 400 -10.26 -10.25 -22.85
C ASN A 400 -11.09 -10.69 -24.05
N LEU A 401 -11.69 -9.73 -24.76
CA LEU A 401 -12.39 -9.91 -26.03
C LEU A 401 -11.54 -9.25 -27.13
N PRO A 402 -10.59 -10.00 -27.76
CA PRO A 402 -9.57 -9.38 -28.60
C PRO A 402 -10.06 -9.05 -30.02
N HIS A 403 -11.25 -9.52 -30.42
CA HIS A 403 -11.82 -9.30 -31.78
C HIS A 403 -10.86 -9.62 -32.94
N ILE A 404 -10.03 -10.67 -32.74
CA ILE A 404 -9.03 -11.11 -33.72
C ILE A 404 -9.59 -12.26 -34.54
N THR A 405 -9.54 -12.12 -35.87
CA THR A 405 -9.82 -13.19 -36.83
C THR A 405 -8.65 -13.36 -37.78
N GLN A 406 -8.18 -14.58 -37.96
CA GLN A 406 -7.11 -14.94 -38.87
C GLN A 406 -7.62 -15.90 -39.94
N ASN A 407 -7.29 -15.65 -41.18
CA ASN A 407 -7.55 -16.57 -42.31
C ASN A 407 -6.24 -17.28 -42.63
N VAL A 408 -6.28 -18.61 -42.63
CA VAL A 408 -5.19 -19.46 -43.06
C VAL A 408 -5.58 -20.09 -44.39
N ALA A 409 -4.78 -19.89 -45.40
CA ALA A 409 -5.03 -20.41 -46.75
C ALA A 409 -4.90 -21.96 -46.75
N ALA A 410 -5.61 -22.61 -47.67
CA ALA A 410 -5.45 -24.02 -47.93
C ALA A 410 -4.00 -24.35 -48.34
N THR A 411 -3.52 -25.53 -47.97
CA THR A 411 -2.29 -26.13 -48.47
C THR A 411 -2.61 -27.45 -49.18
N ASP A 412 -1.65 -28.09 -49.79
CA ASP A 412 -1.84 -29.38 -50.44
C ASP A 412 -2.41 -30.48 -49.48
N THR A 413 -2.28 -30.26 -48.16
CA THR A 413 -2.68 -31.22 -47.12
C THR A 413 -3.67 -30.69 -46.10
N THR A 414 -4.04 -29.40 -46.16
CA THR A 414 -4.95 -28.75 -45.20
C THR A 414 -5.94 -27.83 -45.93
N GLU A 415 -7.18 -27.85 -45.49
CA GLU A 415 -8.23 -26.95 -45.98
C GLU A 415 -8.03 -25.52 -45.47
N ALA A 416 -8.57 -24.53 -46.16
CA ALA A 416 -8.56 -23.15 -45.66
C ALA A 416 -9.39 -23.05 -44.38
N ILE A 417 -8.88 -22.31 -43.42
CA ILE A 417 -9.60 -22.08 -42.16
C ILE A 417 -9.68 -20.58 -41.83
N ARG A 418 -10.77 -20.22 -41.19
CA ARG A 418 -10.94 -18.94 -40.51
C ARG A 418 -10.98 -19.16 -39.01
N ALA A 419 -9.99 -18.67 -38.30
CA ALA A 419 -9.87 -18.82 -36.85
C ALA A 419 -10.13 -17.47 -36.16
N ALA A 420 -11.20 -17.38 -35.36
CA ALA A 420 -11.53 -16.22 -34.55
C ALA A 420 -11.27 -16.52 -33.07
N VAL A 421 -10.57 -15.63 -32.39
CA VAL A 421 -10.42 -15.69 -30.92
C VAL A 421 -11.63 -14.97 -30.32
N LEU A 422 -12.49 -15.73 -29.69
CA LEU A 422 -13.74 -15.25 -29.10
C LEU A 422 -13.49 -14.52 -27.78
N LYS A 423 -12.73 -15.18 -26.88
CA LYS A 423 -12.33 -14.59 -25.60
C LYS A 423 -11.10 -15.32 -25.02
N ILE A 424 -10.45 -14.66 -24.10
CA ILE A 424 -9.34 -15.19 -23.30
C ILE A 424 -9.64 -14.86 -21.84
N THR A 425 -9.62 -15.90 -20.96
CA THR A 425 -10.02 -15.77 -19.55
C THR A 425 -8.88 -16.23 -18.63
N PRO A 426 -7.89 -15.37 -18.32
CA PRO A 426 -6.94 -15.65 -17.23
C PRO A 426 -7.65 -15.58 -15.87
N SER A 427 -7.45 -16.59 -15.04
CA SER A 427 -7.89 -16.60 -13.64
C SER A 427 -6.74 -17.01 -12.71
N SER A 428 -6.70 -16.46 -11.51
CA SER A 428 -5.68 -16.83 -10.52
C SER A 428 -6.13 -16.60 -9.09
N ILE A 429 -5.67 -17.48 -8.21
CA ILE A 429 -5.88 -17.40 -6.77
C ILE A 429 -4.53 -17.27 -6.08
N HIS A 430 -4.40 -16.23 -5.25
CA HIS A 430 -3.24 -15.99 -4.39
C HIS A 430 -3.63 -16.21 -2.95
N LYS A 431 -2.97 -17.14 -2.26
CA LYS A 431 -3.13 -17.36 -0.82
C LYS A 431 -1.88 -16.89 -0.11
N ASN A 432 -2.03 -15.88 0.73
CA ASN A 432 -0.93 -15.27 1.47
C ASN A 432 -1.07 -15.59 2.97
N ASN A 433 -0.01 -16.10 3.58
CA ASN A 433 0.11 -16.26 5.03
C ASN A 433 1.20 -15.31 5.54
N ASN A 434 0.96 -14.67 6.66
CA ASN A 434 1.92 -13.78 7.29
C ASN A 434 1.90 -14.01 8.80
N LEU A 435 3.07 -14.24 9.39
CA LEU A 435 3.26 -14.40 10.83
C LEU A 435 4.40 -13.49 11.26
N GLN A 436 4.16 -12.70 12.29
CA GLN A 436 5.12 -11.74 12.83
C GLN A 436 5.22 -11.91 14.34
N PHE A 437 6.45 -11.90 14.85
CA PHE A 437 6.76 -11.78 16.28
C PHE A 437 7.69 -10.58 16.45
N GLN A 438 7.42 -9.78 17.47
CA GLN A 438 8.23 -8.61 17.77
C GLN A 438 8.29 -8.42 19.27
N THR A 439 9.45 -8.00 19.78
CA THR A 439 9.63 -7.51 21.14
C THR A 439 10.32 -6.16 21.11
N ASP A 440 9.83 -5.25 21.94
CA ASP A 440 10.38 -3.91 22.14
C ASP A 440 11.08 -3.90 23.51
N ILE A 441 12.37 -3.58 23.52
CA ILE A 441 13.27 -3.64 24.68
C ILE A 441 13.79 -2.23 24.93
N ILE A 442 13.52 -1.70 26.12
CA ILE A 442 14.03 -0.38 26.52
C ILE A 442 15.41 -0.57 27.14
N LEU A 443 16.44 -0.05 26.47
CA LEU A 443 17.82 -0.06 26.94
C LEU A 443 18.18 1.30 27.56
N GLY A 444 18.09 1.38 28.89
CA GLY A 444 18.33 2.64 29.60
C GLY A 444 17.20 3.65 29.41
N LYS A 445 17.53 4.96 29.32
CA LYS A 445 16.51 6.02 29.30
C LYS A 445 16.08 6.45 27.91
N ASN A 446 16.91 6.23 26.89
CA ASN A 446 16.77 6.89 25.59
C ASN A 446 16.93 5.92 24.41
N ASN A 447 16.97 4.62 24.65
CA ASN A 447 17.20 3.60 23.63
C ASN A 447 16.06 2.59 23.59
N ASN A 448 15.55 2.30 22.39
CA ASN A 448 14.54 1.29 22.15
C ASN A 448 15.05 0.29 21.11
N LEU A 449 15.37 -0.93 21.56
CA LEU A 449 15.78 -2.03 20.70
C LEU A 449 14.56 -2.89 20.35
N ILE A 450 14.31 -3.07 19.07
CA ILE A 450 13.28 -3.97 18.55
C ILE A 450 13.96 -5.21 17.99
N LEU A 451 13.45 -6.37 18.35
CA LEU A 451 13.83 -7.64 17.73
C LEU A 451 12.58 -8.28 17.14
N GLY A 452 12.70 -8.86 15.96
CA GLY A 452 11.54 -9.49 15.36
C GLY A 452 11.86 -10.62 14.41
N LEU A 453 10.83 -11.45 14.21
CA LEU A 453 10.83 -12.59 13.29
C LEU A 453 9.59 -12.47 12.40
N ASP A 454 9.78 -12.55 11.10
CA ASP A 454 8.72 -12.54 10.10
C ASP A 454 8.74 -13.81 9.29
N TYR A 455 7.57 -14.41 9.10
CA TYR A 455 7.35 -15.43 8.09
C TYR A 455 6.27 -14.95 7.14
N TRP A 456 6.54 -15.03 5.85
CA TRP A 456 5.58 -14.69 4.79
C TRP A 456 5.60 -15.77 3.71
N GLU A 457 4.41 -16.17 3.27
CA GLU A 457 4.23 -17.17 2.22
C GLU A 457 3.15 -16.72 1.26
N ARG A 458 3.42 -16.82 -0.05
CA ARG A 458 2.47 -16.67 -1.13
C ARG A 458 2.40 -17.96 -1.94
N ASN A 459 1.20 -18.52 -2.05
CA ASN A 459 0.89 -19.63 -2.93
C ASN A 459 0.10 -19.08 -4.11
N TYR A 460 0.53 -19.42 -5.31
CA TYR A 460 -0.11 -19.06 -6.56
C TYR A 460 -0.66 -20.28 -7.26
N HIS A 461 -1.91 -20.19 -7.72
CA HIS A 461 -2.55 -21.12 -8.64
C HIS A 461 -3.29 -20.32 -9.70
N GLY A 462 -3.15 -20.68 -10.99
CA GLY A 462 -3.82 -19.97 -12.07
C GLY A 462 -3.95 -20.79 -13.34
N ILE A 463 -4.90 -20.40 -14.16
CA ILE A 463 -5.16 -20.95 -15.48
C ILE A 463 -5.56 -19.83 -16.44
N ARG A 464 -5.29 -20.02 -17.72
CA ARG A 464 -5.74 -19.14 -18.80
C ARG A 464 -6.41 -20.00 -19.86
N GLU A 465 -7.66 -19.71 -20.15
CA GLU A 465 -8.38 -20.37 -21.24
C GLU A 465 -8.54 -19.44 -22.43
N LYS A 466 -8.29 -19.98 -23.62
CA LYS A 466 -8.45 -19.30 -24.91
C LYS A 466 -9.55 -19.97 -25.71
N PHE A 467 -10.64 -19.26 -25.90
CA PHE A 467 -11.81 -19.73 -26.66
C PHE A 467 -11.66 -19.30 -28.12
N GLN A 468 -11.73 -20.26 -29.01
CA GLN A 468 -11.55 -20.07 -30.46
C GLN A 468 -12.71 -20.67 -31.23
N LYS A 469 -13.20 -19.93 -32.24
CA LYS A 469 -14.08 -20.45 -33.26
C LYS A 469 -13.24 -20.76 -34.51
N ILE A 470 -13.21 -21.98 -34.93
CA ILE A 470 -12.48 -22.44 -36.13
C ILE A 470 -13.52 -22.84 -37.17
N GLU A 471 -13.58 -22.12 -38.29
CA GLU A 471 -14.43 -22.42 -39.44
C GLU A 471 -13.57 -22.99 -40.56
N THR A 472 -13.90 -24.19 -41.04
CA THR A 472 -13.27 -24.78 -42.22
C THR A 472 -14.04 -24.29 -43.48
N LEU A 473 -13.28 -23.82 -44.46
CA LEU A 473 -13.82 -23.19 -45.65
C LEU A 473 -13.69 -24.12 -46.85
N ALA A 474 -14.75 -24.21 -47.63
CA ALA A 474 -14.74 -24.85 -48.94
C ALA A 474 -13.98 -23.97 -49.99
N SER A 475 -13.70 -24.49 -51.17
CA SER A 475 -12.99 -23.76 -52.23
C SER A 475 -13.71 -22.49 -52.71
N ASP A 476 -15.02 -22.42 -52.52
CA ASP A 476 -15.84 -21.24 -52.83
C ASP A 476 -15.89 -20.23 -51.66
N GLY A 477 -15.21 -20.49 -50.53
CA GLY A 477 -15.19 -19.66 -49.35
C GLY A 477 -16.37 -19.87 -48.39
N SER A 478 -17.29 -20.76 -48.70
CA SER A 478 -18.39 -21.12 -47.79
C SER A 478 -17.87 -21.92 -46.59
N VAL A 479 -18.54 -21.75 -45.44
CA VAL A 479 -18.22 -22.50 -44.22
C VAL A 479 -18.93 -23.83 -44.24
N PHE A 480 -18.20 -24.95 -44.26
CA PHE A 480 -18.79 -26.27 -44.18
C PHE A 480 -18.63 -26.96 -42.84
N ASN A 481 -17.72 -26.52 -42.01
CA ASN A 481 -17.59 -27.02 -40.61
C ASN A 481 -17.23 -25.92 -39.64
N THR A 482 -17.78 -25.94 -38.43
CA THR A 482 -17.47 -25.04 -37.36
C THR A 482 -17.12 -25.81 -36.09
N THR A 483 -15.97 -25.55 -35.51
CA THR A 483 -15.53 -26.12 -34.25
C THR A 483 -15.28 -25.04 -33.22
N ILE A 484 -15.83 -25.16 -32.03
CA ILE A 484 -15.46 -24.37 -30.88
C ILE A 484 -14.36 -25.12 -30.14
N LYS A 485 -13.21 -24.50 -30.03
CA LYS A 485 -12.02 -25.03 -29.37
C LYS A 485 -11.69 -24.16 -28.15
N VAL A 486 -11.43 -24.81 -27.00
CA VAL A 486 -10.88 -24.17 -25.81
C VAL A 486 -9.48 -24.73 -25.57
N VAL A 487 -8.52 -23.82 -25.43
CA VAL A 487 -7.13 -24.16 -25.12
C VAL A 487 -6.83 -23.71 -23.70
N GLY A 488 -6.55 -24.64 -22.81
CA GLY A 488 -6.12 -24.37 -21.44
C GLY A 488 -4.61 -24.20 -21.36
N GLU A 489 -4.16 -23.15 -20.72
CA GLU A 489 -2.75 -22.79 -20.57
C GLU A 489 -2.45 -22.38 -19.13
N LYS A 490 -1.20 -22.54 -18.67
CA LYS A 490 -0.72 -21.97 -17.41
C LYS A 490 0.26 -20.83 -17.69
N PRO A 491 -0.18 -19.55 -17.46
CA PRO A 491 0.73 -18.41 -17.59
C PRO A 491 1.90 -18.45 -16.61
N LEU A 492 1.68 -19.04 -15.44
CA LEU A 492 2.69 -19.38 -14.44
C LEU A 492 2.42 -20.81 -13.95
N PRO A 493 3.45 -21.56 -13.58
CA PRO A 493 3.28 -22.82 -12.85
C PRO A 493 2.61 -22.58 -11.50
N ASP A 494 2.00 -23.63 -10.95
CA ASP A 494 1.64 -23.62 -9.53
C ASP A 494 2.92 -23.40 -8.74
N SER A 495 2.98 -22.31 -8.00
CA SER A 495 4.24 -21.83 -7.45
C SER A 495 4.07 -21.25 -6.05
N LYS A 496 5.18 -21.25 -5.32
CA LYS A 496 5.26 -20.79 -3.93
C LYS A 496 6.46 -19.88 -3.75
N TYR A 497 6.23 -18.82 -3.00
CA TYR A 497 7.25 -17.92 -2.49
C TYR A 497 7.16 -17.90 -0.97
N LYS A 498 8.22 -18.25 -0.28
CA LYS A 498 8.30 -18.22 1.19
C LYS A 498 9.49 -17.37 1.60
N SER A 499 9.31 -16.60 2.65
CA SER A 499 10.34 -15.78 3.24
C SER A 499 10.32 -15.96 4.75
N LEU A 500 11.50 -16.16 5.35
CA LEU A 500 11.73 -16.17 6.79
C LEU A 500 12.81 -15.14 7.09
N GLY A 501 12.45 -14.07 7.80
CA GLY A 501 13.33 -12.96 8.12
C GLY A 501 13.48 -12.75 9.61
N PHE A 502 14.71 -12.53 10.07
CA PHE A 502 15.02 -12.01 11.39
C PHE A 502 15.50 -10.56 11.22
N PHE A 503 15.01 -9.65 12.05
CA PHE A 503 15.42 -8.26 12.04
C PHE A 503 15.68 -7.74 13.45
N ALA A 504 16.57 -6.75 13.53
CA ALA A 504 16.82 -5.96 14.72
C ALA A 504 16.86 -4.48 14.33
N GLN A 505 16.28 -3.61 15.13
CA GLN A 505 16.36 -2.16 14.96
C GLN A 505 16.59 -1.52 16.32
N ASP A 506 17.54 -0.61 16.38
CA ASP A 506 17.80 0.24 17.54
C ASP A 506 17.47 1.69 17.23
N ASP A 507 16.59 2.28 18.02
CA ASP A 507 16.22 3.70 17.96
C ASP A 507 16.72 4.39 19.24
N ALA A 508 17.67 5.31 19.11
CA ALA A 508 18.29 6.03 20.22
C ALA A 508 18.07 7.54 20.11
N ALA A 509 17.72 8.16 21.22
CA ALA A 509 17.73 9.61 21.39
C ALA A 509 18.93 10.02 22.25
N LEU A 510 19.84 10.79 21.67
CA LEU A 510 21.12 11.18 22.28
C LEU A 510 21.16 12.70 22.52
N PHE A 511 21.98 13.14 23.49
CA PHE A 511 22.21 14.55 23.79
C PHE A 511 20.90 15.31 24.06
N ASP A 512 20.08 14.79 24.98
CA ASP A 512 18.77 15.38 25.32
C ASP A 512 17.84 15.58 24.09
N GLU A 513 17.76 14.57 23.24
CA GLU A 513 16.91 14.52 22.04
C GLU A 513 17.36 15.47 20.91
N ILE A 514 18.59 15.99 20.94
CA ILE A 514 19.18 16.76 19.84
C ILE A 514 19.50 15.84 18.66
N LEU A 515 19.98 14.61 18.93
CA LEU A 515 20.36 13.63 17.91
C LEU A 515 19.52 12.36 18.06
N PHE A 516 18.76 12.04 17.02
CA PHE A 516 18.09 10.75 16.88
C PHE A 516 18.88 9.86 15.93
N PHE A 517 19.10 8.62 16.37
CA PHE A 517 19.83 7.61 15.64
C PHE A 517 18.94 6.39 15.46
N THR A 518 18.92 5.83 14.28
CA THR A 518 18.24 4.55 13.98
C THR A 518 19.18 3.64 13.23
N LEU A 519 19.39 2.43 13.70
CA LEU A 519 20.13 1.38 13.00
C LEU A 519 19.25 0.14 12.86
N GLY A 520 18.98 -0.27 11.65
CA GLY A 520 18.21 -1.47 11.33
C GLY A 520 19.06 -2.47 10.57
N VAL A 521 18.95 -3.76 10.92
CA VAL A 521 19.59 -4.88 10.20
C VAL A 521 18.58 -6.01 10.03
N ARG A 522 18.69 -6.74 8.92
CA ARG A 522 17.85 -7.90 8.64
C ARG A 522 18.63 -8.95 7.85
N VAL A 523 18.38 -10.21 8.20
CA VAL A 523 18.76 -11.36 7.40
C VAL A 523 17.50 -12.12 7.03
N GLU A 524 17.37 -12.50 5.77
CA GLU A 524 16.17 -13.14 5.24
C GLU A 524 16.55 -14.34 4.37
N LYS A 525 15.91 -15.48 4.62
CA LYS A 525 15.99 -16.66 3.78
C LYS A 525 14.72 -16.78 2.95
N ILE A 526 14.88 -16.87 1.64
CA ILE A 526 13.80 -16.92 0.67
C ILE A 526 13.84 -18.25 -0.05
N PHE A 527 12.68 -18.89 -0.21
CA PHE A 527 12.47 -20.14 -0.92
C PHE A 527 11.43 -19.90 -2.00
N VAL A 528 11.79 -20.18 -3.25
CA VAL A 528 10.89 -20.09 -4.40
C VAL A 528 10.80 -21.45 -5.07
N SER A 529 9.59 -21.88 -5.40
CA SER A 529 9.39 -23.12 -6.14
C SER A 529 8.28 -22.98 -7.17
N GLY A 530 8.44 -23.63 -8.32
CA GLY A 530 7.45 -23.78 -9.36
C GLY A 530 7.34 -25.26 -9.76
N GLU A 531 6.11 -25.74 -9.97
CA GLU A 531 5.87 -27.09 -10.47
C GLU A 531 6.13 -27.17 -11.98
N SER A 532 6.28 -28.39 -12.51
CA SER A 532 6.39 -28.60 -13.95
C SER A 532 5.14 -28.11 -14.69
N THR A 533 5.33 -27.46 -15.83
CA THR A 533 4.24 -26.81 -16.58
C THR A 533 4.29 -27.22 -18.04
N LEU A 534 3.15 -27.74 -18.52
CA LEU A 534 2.89 -28.04 -19.91
C LEU A 534 2.12 -26.92 -20.59
N ASN A 535 2.38 -26.68 -21.88
CA ASN A 535 1.59 -25.78 -22.70
C ASN A 535 1.41 -26.32 -24.12
N PRO A 536 0.16 -26.43 -24.63
CA PRO A 536 -1.09 -26.28 -23.90
C PRO A 536 -1.27 -27.34 -22.80
N LEU A 537 -1.99 -27.00 -21.74
CA LEU A 537 -2.30 -27.94 -20.66
C LEU A 537 -3.34 -28.97 -21.08
N TYR A 538 -4.34 -28.54 -21.82
CA TYR A 538 -5.39 -29.35 -22.43
C TYR A 538 -6.05 -28.60 -23.59
N GLU A 539 -6.78 -29.33 -24.38
CA GLU A 539 -7.70 -28.81 -25.40
C GLU A 539 -9.09 -29.42 -25.25
N ILE A 540 -10.13 -28.61 -25.40
CA ILE A 540 -11.52 -29.07 -25.49
C ILE A 540 -12.00 -28.75 -26.92
N ALA A 541 -12.45 -29.74 -27.64
CA ALA A 541 -13.07 -29.61 -28.95
C ALA A 541 -14.38 -30.39 -28.97
N ASN A 542 -15.49 -29.76 -29.38
CA ASN A 542 -16.80 -30.35 -29.42
C ASN A 542 -17.21 -31.08 -28.10
N GLY A 543 -16.88 -30.47 -26.96
CA GLY A 543 -17.20 -30.96 -25.62
C GLY A 543 -16.28 -32.10 -25.12
N LYS A 544 -15.32 -32.56 -25.91
CA LYS A 544 -14.35 -33.62 -25.50
C LYS A 544 -13.03 -32.97 -25.08
N ILE A 545 -12.56 -33.33 -23.88
CA ILE A 545 -11.29 -32.86 -23.35
C ILE A 545 -10.14 -33.79 -23.75
N ASN A 546 -9.04 -33.23 -24.21
CA ASN A 546 -7.80 -33.92 -24.52
C ASN A 546 -6.67 -33.30 -23.66
N TYR A 547 -6.06 -34.09 -22.79
CA TYR A 547 -4.94 -33.68 -21.92
C TYR A 547 -3.55 -33.86 -22.57
N THR A 548 -3.51 -34.46 -23.78
CA THR A 548 -2.28 -34.63 -24.57
C THR A 548 -2.45 -34.03 -25.96
N PRO A 549 -2.71 -32.72 -26.07
CA PRO A 549 -2.94 -32.08 -27.36
C PRO A 549 -1.67 -32.10 -28.21
N LYS A 550 -1.85 -32.08 -29.54
CA LYS A 550 -0.73 -32.01 -30.47
C LYS A 550 0.07 -30.72 -30.25
N GLY A 551 1.41 -30.85 -30.17
CA GLY A 551 2.30 -29.71 -29.92
C GLY A 551 2.45 -29.35 -28.43
N GLN A 552 1.88 -30.13 -27.52
CA GLN A 552 2.13 -29.97 -26.09
C GLN A 552 3.62 -30.12 -25.78
N LYS A 553 4.16 -29.21 -25.01
CA LYS A 553 5.56 -29.20 -24.60
C LYS A 553 5.72 -28.74 -23.14
N VAL A 554 6.81 -29.15 -22.52
CA VAL A 554 7.22 -28.66 -21.21
C VAL A 554 7.77 -27.24 -21.37
N ILE A 555 7.15 -26.27 -20.72
CA ILE A 555 7.67 -24.89 -20.68
C ILE A 555 8.63 -24.74 -19.50
N TRP A 556 8.20 -25.17 -18.33
CA TRP A 556 9.04 -25.17 -17.13
C TRP A 556 9.13 -26.60 -16.56
N ASN A 557 10.33 -27.01 -16.21
CA ASN A 557 10.54 -28.14 -15.32
C ASN A 557 10.28 -27.72 -13.88
N LYS A 558 10.13 -28.69 -12.99
CA LYS A 558 10.06 -28.39 -11.55
C LYS A 558 11.31 -27.67 -11.08
N ILE A 559 11.15 -26.48 -10.53
CA ILE A 559 12.23 -25.57 -10.14
C ILE A 559 12.14 -25.26 -8.66
N LYS A 560 13.30 -25.19 -8.02
CA LYS A 560 13.48 -24.66 -6.67
C LYS A 560 14.66 -23.68 -6.69
N ALA A 561 14.49 -22.55 -6.05
CA ALA A 561 15.53 -21.56 -5.88
C ALA A 561 15.49 -21.06 -4.42
N ASP A 562 16.66 -21.11 -3.77
CA ASP A 562 16.81 -20.64 -2.40
C ASP A 562 17.85 -19.52 -2.42
N GLU A 563 17.59 -18.47 -1.66
CA GLU A 563 18.55 -17.38 -1.48
C GLU A 563 18.57 -16.87 -0.04
N ILE A 564 19.73 -16.39 0.40
CA ILE A 564 19.88 -15.67 1.65
C ILE A 564 20.29 -14.25 1.28
N SER A 565 19.61 -13.28 1.84
CA SER A 565 19.87 -11.87 1.60
C SER A 565 19.90 -11.11 2.92
N ASP A 566 20.73 -10.09 2.95
CA ASP A 566 20.88 -9.16 4.05
C ASP A 566 20.45 -7.76 3.62
N SER A 567 20.04 -6.96 4.58
CA SER A 567 19.78 -5.54 4.39
C SER A 567 20.04 -4.78 5.69
N TRP A 568 20.40 -3.52 5.54
CA TRP A 568 20.60 -2.63 6.69
C TRP A 568 20.25 -1.19 6.32
N ASN A 569 19.94 -0.40 7.31
CA ASN A 569 19.73 1.03 7.19
C ASN A 569 20.27 1.76 8.41
N LEU A 570 20.81 2.93 8.16
CA LEU A 570 21.28 3.89 9.15
C LEU A 570 20.52 5.19 8.94
N GLY A 571 19.93 5.71 9.99
CA GLY A 571 19.24 6.98 9.98
C GLY A 571 19.77 7.91 11.08
N LEU A 572 19.96 9.18 10.75
CA LEU A 572 20.34 10.24 11.66
C LEU A 572 19.39 11.43 11.49
N LYS A 573 18.89 11.97 12.58
CA LYS A 573 18.19 13.26 12.60
C LYS A 573 18.85 14.16 13.64
N TYR A 574 19.36 15.30 13.22
CA TYR A 574 20.03 16.27 14.05
C TYR A 574 19.21 17.57 14.11
N SER A 575 18.79 17.94 15.30
CA SER A 575 18.12 19.21 15.57
C SER A 575 19.16 20.32 15.74
N CYS A 576 19.43 21.09 14.68
CA CYS A 576 20.35 22.21 14.71
C CYS A 576 19.85 23.33 15.61
N THR A 577 18.54 23.57 15.59
CA THR A 577 17.79 24.49 16.45
C THR A 577 16.41 23.88 16.74
N GLU A 578 15.61 24.54 17.57
CA GLU A 578 14.22 24.13 17.81
C GLU A 578 13.38 24.07 16.52
N ASN A 579 13.75 24.86 15.52
CA ASN A 579 13.02 25.00 14.27
C ASN A 579 13.67 24.30 13.07
N LEU A 580 14.92 23.82 13.18
CA LEU A 580 15.70 23.29 12.08
C LEU A 580 16.23 21.91 12.37
N ASP A 581 15.79 20.94 11.57
CA ASP A 581 16.28 19.57 11.60
C ASP A 581 16.97 19.20 10.28
N LEU A 582 18.10 18.51 10.38
CA LEU A 582 18.78 17.85 9.28
C LEU A 582 18.62 16.34 9.43
N THR A 583 18.33 15.64 8.34
CA THR A 583 18.23 14.17 8.33
C THR A 583 19.18 13.57 7.32
N LEU A 584 19.79 12.45 7.68
CA LEU A 584 20.58 11.61 6.79
C LEU A 584 20.11 10.17 6.93
N SER A 585 19.80 9.54 5.82
CA SER A 585 19.48 8.11 5.77
C SER A 585 20.34 7.43 4.73
N ILE A 586 20.97 6.32 5.11
CA ILE A 586 21.78 5.48 4.22
C ILE A 586 21.25 4.06 4.36
N GLY A 587 21.08 3.35 3.25
CA GLY A 587 20.56 1.99 3.29
C GLY A 587 21.14 1.07 2.21
N TYR A 588 21.17 -0.21 2.56
CA TYR A 588 21.38 -1.31 1.64
C TYR A 588 20.15 -2.20 1.65
N SER A 589 19.55 -2.36 0.50
CA SER A 589 18.31 -3.10 0.30
C SER A 589 18.45 -4.19 -0.74
N PHE A 590 17.57 -5.17 -0.67
CA PHE A 590 17.46 -6.20 -1.69
C PHE A 590 16.01 -6.44 -2.11
N ARG A 591 15.83 -7.02 -3.28
CA ARG A 591 14.55 -7.54 -3.76
C ARG A 591 14.77 -8.86 -4.49
N SER A 592 14.17 -9.92 -3.98
CA SER A 592 14.09 -11.20 -4.70
C SER A 592 13.09 -11.08 -5.84
N PRO A 593 13.39 -11.57 -7.03
CA PRO A 593 12.46 -11.57 -8.15
C PRO A 593 11.16 -12.30 -7.82
N SER A 594 10.03 -11.75 -8.29
CA SER A 594 8.70 -12.30 -8.06
C SER A 594 8.46 -13.61 -8.81
N LEU A 595 7.33 -14.29 -8.50
CA LEU A 595 6.92 -15.50 -9.21
C LEU A 595 6.72 -15.22 -10.70
N GLU A 596 6.13 -14.05 -11.02
CA GLU A 596 5.86 -13.61 -12.38
C GLU A 596 7.16 -13.34 -13.14
N GLU A 597 8.12 -12.68 -12.53
CA GLU A 597 9.41 -12.40 -13.15
C GLU A 597 10.20 -13.68 -13.42
N ARG A 598 10.08 -14.70 -12.56
CA ARG A 598 10.79 -15.97 -12.72
C ARG A 598 10.09 -16.93 -13.68
N PHE A 599 8.75 -16.99 -13.69
CA PHE A 599 8.03 -18.14 -14.26
C PHE A 599 6.96 -17.76 -15.29
N GLN A 600 6.80 -16.50 -15.65
CA GLN A 600 5.80 -16.08 -16.62
C GLN A 600 6.06 -16.73 -17.99
N TYR A 601 5.00 -17.29 -18.61
CA TYR A 601 4.95 -17.67 -20.00
C TYR A 601 3.60 -17.28 -20.58
N ILE A 602 3.58 -16.27 -21.43
CA ILE A 602 2.34 -15.80 -22.08
C ILE A 602 2.60 -15.69 -23.58
N ASP A 603 2.05 -16.63 -24.35
CA ASP A 603 2.05 -16.55 -25.83
C ASP A 603 0.88 -15.67 -26.28
N GLN A 604 1.22 -14.53 -26.88
CA GLN A 604 0.28 -13.56 -27.45
C GLN A 604 0.03 -13.77 -28.96
N GLY A 605 0.62 -14.83 -29.53
CA GLY A 605 0.58 -15.13 -30.95
C GLY A 605 1.75 -14.50 -31.72
N SER A 606 1.84 -13.19 -31.78
CA SER A 606 2.92 -12.44 -32.47
C SER A 606 4.22 -12.37 -31.65
N TYR A 607 4.14 -12.45 -30.34
CA TYR A 607 5.29 -12.48 -29.45
C TYR A 607 4.98 -13.26 -28.17
N VAL A 608 6.04 -13.58 -27.41
CA VAL A 608 5.97 -14.29 -26.13
C VAL A 608 6.49 -13.40 -25.02
N ARG A 609 5.83 -13.39 -23.86
CA ARG A 609 6.41 -12.86 -22.61
C ARG A 609 6.95 -14.01 -21.79
N LEU A 610 8.23 -13.91 -21.42
CA LEU A 610 8.97 -14.99 -20.78
C LEU A 610 9.67 -14.51 -19.52
N GLY A 611 9.45 -15.21 -18.40
CA GLY A 611 10.22 -15.06 -17.18
C GLY A 611 11.58 -15.75 -17.28
N ASP A 612 12.44 -15.55 -16.28
CA ASP A 612 13.72 -16.23 -16.16
C ASP A 612 13.90 -16.78 -14.73
N PRO A 613 13.86 -18.12 -14.55
CA PRO A 613 14.05 -18.73 -13.23
C PRO A 613 15.42 -18.44 -12.59
N THR A 614 16.42 -18.07 -13.40
CA THR A 614 17.81 -17.84 -12.96
C THR A 614 18.06 -16.43 -12.46
N LEU A 615 17.05 -15.57 -12.47
CA LEU A 615 17.17 -14.19 -12.00
C LEU A 615 17.76 -14.11 -10.60
N LYS A 616 18.74 -13.22 -10.45
CA LYS A 616 19.37 -12.86 -9.17
C LYS A 616 18.59 -11.78 -8.45
N ALA A 617 18.72 -11.74 -7.12
CA ALA A 617 18.17 -10.64 -6.34
C ALA A 617 18.76 -9.29 -6.76
N GLU A 618 17.89 -8.30 -6.89
CA GLU A 618 18.32 -6.90 -7.04
C GLU A 618 18.92 -6.40 -5.72
N LYS A 619 19.97 -5.59 -5.83
CA LYS A 619 20.65 -4.98 -4.69
C LYS A 619 20.68 -3.47 -4.87
N GLY A 620 20.16 -2.74 -3.87
CA GLY A 620 20.09 -1.29 -3.87
C GLY A 620 20.96 -0.66 -2.78
N LYS A 621 21.65 0.41 -3.12
CA LYS A 621 22.28 1.31 -2.16
C LYS A 621 21.60 2.66 -2.27
N SER A 622 21.15 3.22 -1.16
CA SER A 622 20.45 4.49 -1.10
C SER A 622 21.11 5.46 -0.14
N ALA A 623 21.01 6.74 -0.45
CA ALA A 623 21.35 7.83 0.44
C ALA A 623 20.29 8.93 0.26
N ASP A 624 19.78 9.44 1.37
CA ASP A 624 18.84 10.55 1.44
C ASP A 624 19.38 11.61 2.40
N LEU A 625 19.38 12.86 1.98
CA LEU A 625 19.68 14.01 2.82
C LEU A 625 18.46 14.91 2.88
N GLY A 626 17.93 15.12 4.09
CA GLY A 626 16.73 15.93 4.32
C GLY A 626 17.00 17.19 5.10
N PHE A 627 16.19 18.19 4.81
CA PHE A 627 16.16 19.49 5.48
C PHE A 627 14.72 19.77 5.89
N ARG A 628 14.49 20.08 7.16
CA ARG A 628 13.17 20.40 7.71
C ARG A 628 13.27 21.67 8.53
N TYR A 629 12.47 22.66 8.14
CA TYR A 629 12.40 23.95 8.84
C TYR A 629 10.96 24.28 9.18
N TYR A 630 10.71 24.65 10.43
CA TYR A 630 9.38 24.86 10.96
C TYR A 630 9.35 26.14 11.80
N THR A 631 8.36 26.97 11.53
CA THR A 631 7.96 28.08 12.41
C THR A 631 6.44 28.06 12.59
N SER A 632 5.87 28.99 13.35
CA SER A 632 4.41 29.14 13.47
C SER A 632 3.73 29.36 12.12
N ASP A 633 4.40 29.98 11.16
CA ASP A 633 3.81 30.44 9.92
C ASP A 633 4.45 29.83 8.67
N PHE A 634 5.56 29.10 8.82
CA PHE A 634 6.28 28.54 7.69
C PHE A 634 6.76 27.11 7.97
N LYS A 635 6.51 26.23 7.00
CA LYS A 635 6.99 24.85 6.99
C LYS A 635 7.71 24.58 5.68
N LEU A 636 8.89 24.00 5.76
CA LEU A 636 9.66 23.56 4.61
C LEU A 636 10.23 22.18 4.90
N ILE A 637 9.88 21.19 4.09
CA ILE A 637 10.44 19.85 4.10
C ILE A 637 11.02 19.58 2.73
N SER A 638 12.29 19.27 2.66
CA SER A 638 12.93 18.88 1.42
C SER A 638 13.85 17.70 1.62
N SER A 639 14.04 16.90 0.58
CA SER A 639 15.03 15.84 0.55
C SER A 639 15.67 15.72 -0.83
N ILE A 640 16.95 15.40 -0.83
CA ILE A 640 17.72 15.02 -2.02
C ILE A 640 18.06 13.55 -1.85
N PHE A 641 17.89 12.75 -2.89
CA PHE A 641 18.10 11.31 -2.83
C PHE A 641 18.97 10.81 -3.97
N TYR A 642 19.71 9.74 -3.70
CA TYR A 642 20.49 8.99 -4.67
C TYR A 642 20.37 7.50 -4.40
N ASN A 643 19.90 6.73 -5.40
CA ASN A 643 19.74 5.28 -5.33
C ASN A 643 20.56 4.63 -6.46
N ARG A 644 21.35 3.64 -6.14
CA ARG A 644 22.11 2.85 -7.11
C ARG A 644 21.76 1.38 -6.99
N PHE A 645 21.36 0.78 -8.11
CA PHE A 645 20.96 -0.62 -8.20
C PHE A 645 21.98 -1.45 -8.97
N LYS A 646 22.12 -2.70 -8.57
CA LYS A 646 22.82 -3.75 -9.28
C LYS A 646 21.84 -4.89 -9.50
N ASP A 647 21.93 -5.54 -10.67
CA ASP A 647 21.11 -6.68 -11.07
C ASP A 647 19.59 -6.33 -11.10
N LEU A 648 19.23 -5.08 -11.44
CA LEU A 648 17.83 -4.65 -11.58
C LEU A 648 17.13 -5.53 -12.61
N VAL A 649 15.93 -6.03 -12.28
CA VAL A 649 15.13 -6.85 -13.21
C VAL A 649 14.40 -5.96 -14.19
N ALA A 650 14.60 -6.23 -15.47
CA ALA A 650 13.93 -5.54 -16.57
C ALA A 650 13.37 -6.54 -17.58
N GLU A 651 12.49 -6.07 -18.43
CA GLU A 651 11.99 -6.81 -19.58
C GLU A 651 12.65 -6.26 -20.84
N ILE A 652 13.34 -7.11 -21.57
CA ILE A 652 14.05 -6.72 -22.78
C ILE A 652 13.56 -7.51 -24.00
N PRO A 653 13.64 -6.94 -25.22
CA PRO A 653 13.41 -7.69 -26.45
C PRO A 653 14.37 -8.87 -26.60
N GLY A 654 13.87 -10.00 -27.07
CA GLY A 654 14.60 -11.21 -27.33
C GLY A 654 13.87 -12.13 -28.30
N THR A 655 14.24 -13.41 -28.31
CA THR A 655 13.57 -14.44 -29.11
C THR A 655 13.33 -15.69 -28.27
N PHE A 656 12.23 -16.37 -28.51
CA PHE A 656 11.91 -17.67 -27.93
C PHE A 656 11.34 -18.58 -29.03
N GLU A 657 12.02 -19.67 -29.31
CA GLU A 657 11.65 -20.64 -30.37
C GLU A 657 11.33 -19.97 -31.72
N GLY A 658 12.17 -19.02 -32.13
CA GLY A 658 12.02 -18.30 -33.41
C GLY A 658 10.94 -17.19 -33.42
N LYS A 659 10.18 -17.02 -32.31
CA LYS A 659 9.24 -15.90 -32.15
C LYS A 659 9.91 -14.73 -31.45
N HIS A 660 9.44 -13.53 -31.72
CA HIS A 660 9.79 -12.37 -30.90
C HIS A 660 9.39 -12.64 -29.44
N ALA A 661 10.22 -12.25 -28.51
CA ALA A 661 9.93 -12.41 -27.08
C ALA A 661 10.32 -11.15 -26.32
N PHE A 662 9.62 -10.93 -25.19
CA PHE A 662 10.06 -10.04 -24.14
C PHE A 662 10.48 -10.89 -22.96
N VAL A 663 11.76 -10.84 -22.60
CA VAL A 663 12.37 -11.74 -21.61
C VAL A 663 12.75 -10.94 -20.38
N LYS A 664 12.40 -11.46 -19.21
CA LYS A 664 12.88 -10.91 -17.93
C LYS A 664 14.37 -11.23 -17.78
N THR A 665 15.15 -10.23 -17.42
CA THR A 665 16.59 -10.39 -17.19
C THR A 665 17.10 -9.41 -16.15
N ASN A 666 18.26 -9.70 -15.57
CA ASN A 666 18.95 -8.72 -14.74
C ASN A 666 19.74 -7.75 -15.64
N ILE A 667 19.36 -6.48 -15.66
CA ILE A 667 20.18 -5.41 -16.22
C ILE A 667 21.28 -5.04 -15.22
N GLY A 668 22.46 -4.68 -15.71
CA GLY A 668 23.65 -4.56 -14.86
C GLY A 668 23.53 -3.53 -13.74
N LYS A 669 23.70 -2.25 -14.06
CA LYS A 669 23.69 -1.16 -13.08
C LYS A 669 22.72 -0.07 -13.51
N ALA A 670 21.93 0.40 -12.56
CA ALA A 670 21.03 1.52 -12.74
C ALA A 670 21.17 2.53 -11.60
N GLN A 671 20.77 3.77 -11.82
CA GLN A 671 20.71 4.80 -10.78
C GLN A 671 19.45 5.66 -10.91
N LEU A 672 18.98 6.12 -9.77
CA LEU A 672 17.87 7.07 -9.63
C LEU A 672 18.30 8.19 -8.68
N TYR A 673 18.09 9.44 -9.06
CA TYR A 673 18.41 10.57 -8.21
C TYR A 673 17.47 11.74 -8.47
N GLY A 674 17.31 12.57 -7.45
CA GLY A 674 16.39 13.69 -7.55
C GLY A 674 16.15 14.38 -6.23
N PHE A 675 15.05 15.12 -6.18
CA PHE A 675 14.64 15.83 -4.97
C PHE A 675 13.11 15.82 -4.80
N ASP A 676 12.69 15.97 -3.55
CA ASP A 676 11.31 16.25 -3.14
C ASP A 676 11.27 17.51 -2.31
N LEU A 677 10.25 18.34 -2.50
CA LEU A 677 9.99 19.57 -1.78
C LEU A 677 8.52 19.65 -1.36
N HIS A 678 8.29 20.05 -0.12
CA HIS A 678 6.99 20.46 0.40
C HIS A 678 7.14 21.70 1.24
N SER A 679 6.36 22.74 0.95
CA SER A 679 6.37 24.00 1.70
C SER A 679 4.97 24.51 1.92
N GLU A 680 4.71 25.04 3.11
CA GLU A 680 3.48 25.73 3.50
C GLU A 680 3.85 27.06 4.15
N PHE A 681 3.13 28.11 3.79
CA PHE A 681 3.30 29.45 4.35
C PHE A 681 1.95 30.08 4.71
N ASN A 682 1.75 30.33 6.00
CA ASN A 682 0.58 31.02 6.50
C ASN A 682 0.80 32.52 6.45
N PHE A 683 -0.11 33.21 5.82
CA PHE A 683 -0.14 34.66 5.82
C PHE A 683 -1.54 35.19 6.17
N LEU A 684 -1.62 36.31 6.85
CA LEU A 684 -2.88 36.95 7.27
C LEU A 684 -3.82 36.00 8.06
N ASN A 685 -3.29 35.06 8.83
CA ASN A 685 -3.97 34.09 9.70
C ASN A 685 -4.99 33.16 9.01
N ASN A 686 -5.55 33.52 7.84
CA ASN A 686 -6.62 32.80 7.16
C ASN A 686 -6.19 32.20 5.82
N TYR A 687 -4.98 32.48 5.37
CA TYR A 687 -4.47 32.04 4.07
C TYR A 687 -3.22 31.21 4.24
N THR A 688 -3.21 30.02 3.63
CA THR A 688 -2.05 29.15 3.57
C THR A 688 -1.65 28.93 2.11
N PHE A 689 -0.52 29.44 1.71
CA PHE A 689 0.11 29.09 0.44
C PHE A 689 0.83 27.75 0.61
N HIS A 690 0.59 26.80 -0.30
CA HIS A 690 1.27 25.53 -0.30
C HIS A 690 1.89 25.22 -1.66
N ILE A 691 3.04 24.55 -1.65
CA ILE A 691 3.74 24.10 -2.85
C ILE A 691 4.40 22.74 -2.61
N THR A 692 4.26 21.85 -3.58
CA THR A 692 5.04 20.63 -3.66
C THR A 692 5.79 20.60 -4.98
N ALA A 693 7.00 20.02 -5.00
CA ALA A 693 7.74 19.78 -6.23
C ALA A 693 8.53 18.48 -6.11
N SER A 694 8.66 17.75 -7.22
CA SER A 694 9.39 16.49 -7.24
C SER A 694 10.07 16.31 -8.59
N TYR A 695 11.31 15.90 -8.54
CA TYR A 695 12.10 15.54 -9.72
C TYR A 695 12.82 14.23 -9.48
N VAL A 696 12.80 13.37 -10.48
CA VAL A 696 13.60 12.15 -10.51
C VAL A 696 14.18 11.94 -11.89
N LYS A 697 15.45 11.53 -11.94
CA LYS A 697 16.11 11.04 -13.14
C LYS A 697 16.55 9.60 -12.91
N GLY A 698 16.30 8.75 -13.90
CA GLY A 698 16.67 7.34 -13.89
C GLY A 698 17.57 7.02 -15.10
N ASP A 699 18.76 6.47 -14.84
CA ASP A 699 19.72 6.10 -15.86
C ASP A 699 20.03 4.60 -15.79
N ASP A 700 19.98 3.91 -16.92
CA ASP A 700 20.65 2.62 -17.11
C ASP A 700 22.13 2.88 -17.41
N ILE A 701 22.97 2.67 -16.39
CA ILE A 701 24.42 2.91 -16.48
C ILE A 701 25.07 1.91 -17.47
N THR A 702 24.54 0.69 -17.54
CA THR A 702 25.10 -0.39 -18.38
C THR A 702 24.78 -0.14 -19.85
N ALA A 703 23.55 0.12 -20.20
CA ALA A 703 23.12 0.39 -21.57
C ALA A 703 23.33 1.85 -21.99
N LYS A 704 23.75 2.74 -21.08
CA LYS A 704 23.93 4.19 -21.31
C LYS A 704 22.64 4.87 -21.82
N GLY A 705 21.52 4.52 -21.23
CA GLY A 705 20.19 5.02 -21.58
C GLY A 705 19.37 5.48 -20.39
N ASN A 706 18.15 5.94 -20.64
CA ASN A 706 17.21 6.27 -19.59
C ASN A 706 16.45 5.03 -19.12
N LEU A 707 16.07 4.98 -17.85
CA LEU A 707 15.16 3.97 -17.32
C LEU A 707 13.71 4.28 -17.77
N PRO A 708 12.89 3.25 -18.03
CA PRO A 708 11.48 3.44 -18.36
C PRO A 708 10.63 3.80 -17.13
N GLY A 709 9.47 4.43 -17.35
CA GLY A 709 8.50 4.71 -16.29
C GLY A 709 8.94 5.79 -15.29
N ILE A 710 9.81 6.71 -15.71
CA ILE A 710 10.28 7.82 -14.88
C ILE A 710 9.32 9.01 -15.03
N PRO A 711 8.69 9.49 -13.95
CA PRO A 711 7.82 10.66 -14.02
C PRO A 711 8.61 11.93 -14.39
N PRO A 712 8.02 12.88 -15.12
CA PRO A 712 8.63 14.20 -15.35
C PRO A 712 8.68 15.00 -14.04
N LEU A 713 9.44 16.11 -14.04
CA LEU A 713 9.34 17.11 -12.99
C LEU A 713 7.88 17.52 -12.83
N ASN A 714 7.38 17.44 -11.62
CA ASN A 714 5.99 17.73 -11.29
C ASN A 714 5.85 18.44 -9.96
N GLY A 715 4.70 19.03 -9.74
CA GLY A 715 4.37 19.69 -8.49
C GLY A 715 2.93 20.16 -8.45
N ASN A 716 2.54 20.61 -7.28
CA ASN A 716 1.26 21.24 -6.99
C ASN A 716 1.51 22.55 -6.26
N ALA A 717 0.78 23.60 -6.61
CA ALA A 717 0.85 24.89 -5.93
C ALA A 717 -0.57 25.44 -5.74
N GLY A 718 -0.87 25.94 -4.54
CA GLY A 718 -2.20 26.43 -4.27
C GLY A 718 -2.28 27.35 -3.05
N ILE A 719 -3.49 27.86 -2.83
CA ILE A 719 -3.83 28.69 -1.68
C ILE A 719 -5.06 28.11 -1.02
N LYS A 720 -4.91 27.70 0.24
CA LYS A 720 -6.03 27.39 1.14
C LYS A 720 -6.43 28.66 1.86
N PHE A 721 -7.73 28.88 1.98
CA PHE A 721 -8.25 30.03 2.73
C PHE A 721 -9.49 29.64 3.54
N THR A 722 -9.49 30.06 4.78
CA THR A 722 -10.63 29.89 5.69
C THR A 722 -11.62 31.01 5.42
N LEU A 723 -12.72 30.68 4.74
CA LEU A 723 -13.79 31.63 4.42
C LEU A 723 -14.51 32.12 5.68
N VAL A 724 -14.85 31.16 6.53
CA VAL A 724 -15.42 31.33 7.87
C VAL A 724 -14.88 30.18 8.74
N ASP A 725 -14.96 30.28 10.03
CA ASP A 725 -14.34 29.32 11.00
C ASP A 725 -14.67 27.84 10.72
N TYR A 726 -15.70 27.59 9.95
CA TYR A 726 -16.16 26.22 9.62
C TYR A 726 -16.07 25.86 8.14
N LEU A 727 -15.49 26.71 7.27
CA LEU A 727 -15.44 26.47 5.83
C LEU A 727 -14.06 26.82 5.26
N VAL A 728 -13.36 25.84 4.76
CA VAL A 728 -12.03 25.97 4.12
C VAL A 728 -12.18 25.74 2.62
N ALA A 729 -11.62 26.61 1.80
CA ALA A 729 -11.51 26.42 0.37
C ALA A 729 -10.04 26.33 -0.04
N ASP A 730 -9.75 25.59 -1.13
CA ASP A 730 -8.42 25.41 -1.72
C ASP A 730 -8.52 25.61 -3.23
N ILE A 731 -7.72 26.53 -3.76
CA ILE A 731 -7.52 26.68 -5.19
C ILE A 731 -6.09 26.26 -5.48
N SER A 732 -5.91 25.24 -6.31
CA SER A 732 -4.61 24.70 -6.62
C SER A 732 -4.41 24.42 -8.10
N SER A 733 -3.14 24.37 -8.52
CA SER A 733 -2.71 23.96 -9.85
C SER A 733 -1.74 22.82 -9.75
N THR A 734 -2.04 21.72 -10.45
CA THR A 734 -1.10 20.61 -10.63
C THR A 734 -0.35 20.82 -11.95
N ILE A 735 0.97 20.72 -11.88
CA ILE A 735 1.86 21.08 -12.99
C ILE A 735 2.79 19.91 -13.27
N PHE A 736 2.92 19.53 -14.54
CA PHE A 736 3.87 18.54 -15.02
C PHE A 736 4.71 19.14 -16.16
N ALA A 737 6.01 18.99 -16.06
CA ALA A 737 6.90 19.35 -17.14
C ALA A 737 6.81 18.34 -18.30
N GLN A 738 7.34 18.68 -19.45
CA GLN A 738 7.49 17.76 -20.56
C GLN A 738 8.45 16.64 -20.22
N GLN A 739 8.11 15.37 -20.56
CA GLN A 739 9.02 14.23 -20.43
C GLN A 739 9.73 13.94 -21.74
N ASN A 740 11.00 14.29 -21.78
CA ASN A 740 11.88 14.07 -22.93
C ASN A 740 12.93 12.96 -22.68
N ASN A 741 13.20 12.64 -21.40
CA ASN A 741 14.18 11.63 -20.98
C ASN A 741 13.52 10.26 -20.92
N THR A 742 13.13 9.72 -22.06
CA THR A 742 12.41 8.45 -22.18
C THR A 742 13.35 7.31 -22.52
N ALA A 743 13.02 6.10 -22.10
CA ALA A 743 13.70 4.87 -22.50
C ALA A 743 13.43 4.54 -23.98
N THR A 744 14.20 3.62 -24.53
CA THR A 744 13.98 3.13 -25.91
C THR A 744 12.59 2.49 -26.03
N GLY A 745 11.79 2.97 -27.00
CA GLY A 745 10.42 2.52 -27.22
C GLY A 745 9.36 3.21 -26.35
N GLU A 746 9.75 4.08 -25.43
CA GLU A 746 8.84 4.86 -24.60
C GLU A 746 8.48 6.20 -25.28
N MET A 747 7.21 6.58 -25.22
CA MET A 747 6.73 7.81 -25.86
C MET A 747 7.07 9.05 -25.03
N LYS A 748 7.53 10.10 -25.68
CA LYS A 748 7.63 11.44 -25.07
C LYS A 748 6.23 12.00 -24.85
N THR A 749 6.04 12.75 -23.76
CA THR A 749 4.77 13.39 -23.45
C THR A 749 4.94 14.89 -23.22
N PRO A 750 4.01 15.73 -23.68
CA PRO A 750 4.05 17.16 -23.46
C PRO A 750 3.83 17.51 -21.98
N GLY A 751 4.33 18.66 -21.55
CA GLY A 751 3.99 19.23 -20.26
C GLY A 751 2.55 19.75 -20.22
N TYR A 752 1.99 19.83 -19.02
CA TYR A 752 0.62 20.32 -18.80
C TYR A 752 0.43 20.90 -17.41
N SER A 753 -0.64 21.67 -17.26
CA SER A 753 -1.17 22.09 -15.98
C SER A 753 -2.69 22.08 -16.02
N TYR A 754 -3.29 21.80 -14.86
CA TYR A 754 -4.73 21.93 -14.66
C TYR A 754 -5.01 22.51 -13.26
N PHE A 755 -6.18 23.12 -13.12
CA PHE A 755 -6.59 23.82 -11.91
C PHE A 755 -7.74 23.09 -11.24
N ASN A 756 -7.71 23.09 -9.90
CA ASN A 756 -8.73 22.52 -9.04
C ASN A 756 -9.24 23.58 -8.06
N LEU A 757 -10.50 23.47 -7.70
CA LEU A 757 -11.13 24.19 -6.62
C LEU A 757 -11.81 23.17 -5.72
N SER A 758 -11.51 23.17 -4.44
CA SER A 758 -12.22 22.37 -3.44
C SER A 758 -12.70 23.25 -2.29
N CYS A 759 -13.76 22.83 -1.65
CA CYS A 759 -14.30 23.49 -0.47
C CYS A 759 -14.82 22.41 0.49
N ALA A 760 -14.41 22.46 1.76
CA ALA A 760 -14.84 21.52 2.76
C ALA A 760 -15.19 22.24 4.06
N SER A 761 -16.31 21.84 4.69
CA SER A 761 -16.63 22.29 6.03
C SER A 761 -15.84 21.50 7.09
N THR A 762 -15.62 22.09 8.25
CA THR A 762 -15.34 21.32 9.47
C THR A 762 -16.56 20.49 9.84
N TYR A 763 -16.43 19.55 10.79
CA TYR A 763 -17.57 18.87 11.36
C TYR A 763 -18.39 19.83 12.22
N ASN A 764 -19.63 20.09 11.80
CA ASN A 764 -20.58 20.95 12.48
C ASN A 764 -21.62 20.10 13.21
N LYS A 765 -21.91 20.45 14.47
CA LYS A 765 -22.81 19.68 15.32
C LYS A 765 -24.27 20.20 15.19
N PHE A 766 -25.18 19.27 14.89
CA PHE A 766 -26.61 19.53 14.92
C PHE A 766 -27.32 18.45 15.79
N GLY A 767 -27.64 18.79 17.00
CA GLY A 767 -28.15 17.83 17.98
C GLY A 767 -27.10 16.77 18.32
N LEU A 768 -27.41 15.50 18.06
CA LEU A 768 -26.53 14.36 18.26
C LEU A 768 -25.67 14.04 17.02
N ILE A 769 -25.93 14.69 15.90
CA ILE A 769 -25.27 14.42 14.62
C ILE A 769 -24.20 15.48 14.37
N GLU A 770 -23.01 15.06 14.01
CA GLU A 770 -21.97 15.91 13.42
C GLU A 770 -21.96 15.68 11.90
N PHE A 771 -22.00 16.74 11.10
CA PHE A 771 -21.96 16.66 9.65
C PHE A 771 -20.81 17.47 9.08
N GLN A 772 -20.26 16.97 7.98
CA GLN A 772 -19.26 17.64 7.16
C GLN A 772 -19.69 17.53 5.70
N ALA A 773 -19.62 18.62 4.97
CA ALA A 773 -19.82 18.64 3.53
C ALA A 773 -18.53 19.05 2.83
N ALA A 774 -18.19 18.38 1.74
CA ALA A 774 -17.08 18.71 0.85
C ALA A 774 -17.57 18.71 -0.59
N GLY A 775 -17.06 19.64 -1.39
CA GLY A 775 -17.39 19.70 -2.81
C GLY A 775 -16.35 20.48 -3.59
N GLY A 776 -16.33 20.34 -4.90
CA GLY A 776 -15.35 21.02 -5.70
C GLY A 776 -15.44 20.74 -7.18
N ILE A 777 -14.48 21.31 -7.91
CA ILE A 777 -14.32 21.16 -9.35
C ILE A 777 -12.86 20.81 -9.63
N GLU A 778 -12.61 19.61 -10.11
CA GLU A 778 -11.29 19.19 -10.59
C GLU A 778 -11.20 19.47 -12.10
N ASN A 779 -10.00 19.81 -12.57
CA ASN A 779 -9.74 20.19 -13.96
C ASN A 779 -10.75 21.23 -14.47
N ILE A 780 -10.83 22.38 -13.78
CA ILE A 780 -11.84 23.44 -13.99
C ILE A 780 -12.00 23.82 -15.47
N PHE A 781 -10.91 23.93 -16.21
CA PHE A 781 -10.90 24.36 -17.61
C PHE A 781 -11.06 23.21 -18.61
N ASN A 782 -11.37 21.99 -18.13
CA ASN A 782 -11.51 20.79 -18.96
C ASN A 782 -10.27 20.57 -19.87
N LYS A 783 -9.06 20.77 -19.30
CA LYS A 783 -7.79 20.62 -20.02
C LYS A 783 -7.60 19.18 -20.45
N ASP A 784 -7.32 18.96 -21.73
CA ASP A 784 -6.85 17.67 -22.22
C ASP A 784 -5.37 17.51 -21.89
N TYR A 785 -5.03 16.43 -21.20
CA TYR A 785 -3.65 16.14 -20.80
C TYR A 785 -3.36 14.64 -20.77
N ARG A 786 -2.08 14.32 -20.84
CA ARG A 786 -1.60 12.94 -20.87
C ARG A 786 -0.62 12.71 -19.75
N ASN A 787 -0.98 11.86 -18.79
CA ASN A 787 -0.06 11.42 -17.77
C ASN A 787 0.99 10.49 -18.41
N HIS A 788 2.27 10.84 -18.29
CA HIS A 788 3.37 10.09 -18.89
C HIS A 788 3.36 8.62 -18.47
N LEU A 789 3.17 8.32 -17.19
CA LEU A 789 3.19 6.95 -16.67
C LEU A 789 2.02 6.09 -17.17
N SER A 790 0.86 6.69 -17.43
CA SER A 790 -0.33 6.00 -17.98
C SER A 790 -0.26 5.89 -19.50
N THR A 791 0.17 6.94 -20.19
CA THR A 791 0.28 7.01 -21.64
C THR A 791 1.37 6.08 -22.18
N SER A 792 2.53 6.02 -21.53
CA SER A 792 3.65 5.16 -21.94
C SER A 792 3.31 3.66 -21.83
N ARG A 793 2.35 3.31 -20.99
CA ARG A 793 1.80 1.95 -20.91
C ARG A 793 0.79 1.65 -22.02
N GLY A 794 0.34 2.68 -22.77
CA GLY A 794 -0.57 2.57 -23.90
C GLY A 794 -2.06 2.44 -23.51
N PHE A 795 -2.41 2.52 -22.23
CA PHE A 795 -3.78 2.30 -21.74
C PHE A 795 -4.63 3.58 -21.81
N ILE A 796 -4.13 4.70 -21.28
CA ILE A 796 -4.87 5.97 -21.21
C ILE A 796 -4.10 7.05 -21.96
N LYS A 797 -4.73 7.63 -22.99
CA LYS A 797 -4.18 8.69 -23.83
C LYS A 797 -4.73 10.08 -23.51
N SER A 798 -5.84 10.16 -22.78
CA SER A 798 -6.46 11.37 -22.28
C SER A 798 -6.98 11.10 -20.89
N GLU A 799 -6.55 11.86 -19.92
CA GLU A 799 -6.95 11.75 -18.51
C GLU A 799 -8.37 12.31 -18.29
N PRO A 800 -9.01 12.03 -17.14
CA PRO A 800 -10.35 12.52 -16.85
C PRO A 800 -10.50 14.02 -17.06
N GLY A 801 -11.60 14.42 -17.68
CA GLY A 801 -11.99 15.83 -17.91
C GLY A 801 -12.44 16.51 -16.61
N ARG A 802 -13.19 17.62 -16.75
CA ARG A 802 -13.75 18.35 -15.63
C ARG A 802 -14.66 17.46 -14.78
N ASN A 803 -14.39 17.41 -13.48
CA ASN A 803 -15.17 16.66 -12.50
C ASN A 803 -15.75 17.60 -11.46
N ILE A 804 -17.08 17.63 -11.32
CA ILE A 804 -17.75 18.27 -10.19
C ILE A 804 -18.07 17.16 -9.20
N PHE A 805 -17.66 17.34 -7.95
CA PHE A 805 -17.92 16.38 -6.91
C PHE A 805 -18.64 16.99 -5.69
N LEU A 806 -19.36 16.14 -5.00
CA LEU A 806 -19.99 16.44 -3.72
C LEU A 806 -19.82 15.24 -2.79
N LYS A 807 -19.45 15.46 -1.53
CA LYS A 807 -19.33 14.44 -0.48
C LYS A 807 -19.99 14.94 0.80
N LEU A 808 -20.77 14.08 1.45
CA LEU A 808 -21.39 14.34 2.73
C LEU A 808 -20.96 13.26 3.72
N ASN A 809 -20.48 13.68 4.89
CA ASN A 809 -20.09 12.80 5.99
C ASN A 809 -20.94 13.13 7.22
N LEU A 810 -21.51 12.11 7.84
CA LEU A 810 -22.30 12.20 9.06
C LEU A 810 -21.65 11.32 10.14
N LYS A 811 -21.69 11.79 11.41
CA LYS A 811 -21.23 11.02 12.59
C LYS A 811 -22.22 11.26 13.74
N TRP A 812 -22.41 10.24 14.59
CA TRP A 812 -23.27 10.35 15.78
C TRP A 812 -22.76 9.49 16.93
#